data_5f69766ac13061d86bbe2a7235b68b55
#
_entry.id   5f69766ac13061d86bbe2a7235b68b55
#
_cell.length_a   1.000
_cell.length_b   1.000
_cell.length_c   1.000
_cell.angle_alpha   90.00
_cell.angle_beta   90.00
_cell.angle_gamma   90.00
#
_symmetry.space_group_name_H-M   'P 1'
#
loop_
_entity.id
_entity.type
_entity.pdbx_description
1 polymer ?
#
loop_
_entity_poly.entity_id
_entity_poly.type
_entity_poly.pdbx_seq_one_letter_code
_entity_poly.pdbx_strand_id
1 'polypeptide(L)'
;MWAPEPLTFSLWDYGVFGLMLLISTGIGLFHGLSKGGQKTSEDFFMGGRRMAAVPVGLSLSASFMSAIQVLGVPAEAYRYGSKFLWMCLGQLLNTLLTAYLFLPVFYRLGLTSTYEYLERRFGRSVRLCGTLQYVVATTLYTGIVIYAPALILNQVTGLDIWASLLSTGAICTFYTTIGGMKAVIWTDVFQVFVMLAGFLAVIIRGLLLVGGPSRALAIATNGSRVNLGDFDFDPRSRYTFWTFLLGGTLVWLSMYGVNQAQVQRYVACKSEREARIALLVNQVGLFCIVSSAVACGLVMFVLYKDCDPLLAGHISAPDQTSPGVPGLFLACAYSGTLSTASTSINAMAAVTVEDLVKPRLPTLSPRRLMLISKGLSLFYGTACITVAALASLLGGGVLQGSFTVMGVIGGPLLGAFVLGMFVPACNTATPLLALQGVFGGLSVGLTLSLWVAVGGSLYPAPANIAGVLPASGAHCPLYNHTASTNHTLLMGPLPPQHPSREPARPPIVGDFYAISYLYYGALGTLSTVLAGVLLSYLAGPTKRAQLPPGVLWWDITKQTSSVSPAGGTAPSGGCPTKVCRDPQGGPCPEAPPVLLARPPPPAPRGHRAAAAGKPRVGTRGGGGTRGGAQEPMRTPCVGVPPPGGDNK
;
A
#
# COMPACT_ATOMS: atom_id res chain seq x y z
N MET A 1 -37.17 8.02 20.75
CA MET A 1 -37.56 7.59 19.40
C MET A 1 -36.88 8.49 18.41
N TRP A 2 -35.80 8.03 17.83
CA TRP A 2 -35.04 8.78 16.83
C TRP A 2 -35.33 8.16 15.48
N ALA A 3 -36.14 8.84 14.67
CA ALA A 3 -36.12 8.62 13.24
C ALA A 3 -34.78 9.16 12.76
N PRO A 4 -33.96 8.41 12.04
CA PRO A 4 -32.78 8.99 11.41
C PRO A 4 -33.28 9.99 10.36
N GLU A 5 -33.13 11.29 10.64
CA GLU A 5 -33.28 12.30 9.60
C GLU A 5 -32.31 11.94 8.45
N PRO A 6 -32.76 12.08 7.20
CA PRO A 6 -31.86 11.86 6.08
C PRO A 6 -30.63 12.73 6.28
N LEU A 7 -29.44 12.10 6.31
CA LEU A 7 -28.16 12.78 6.47
C LEU A 7 -27.98 13.75 5.29
N THR A 8 -28.41 15.01 5.47
CA THR A 8 -28.19 16.07 4.49
C THR A 8 -26.84 16.70 4.75
N PHE A 9 -26.02 16.73 3.72
CA PHE A 9 -24.69 17.36 3.76
C PHE A 9 -24.88 18.87 3.90
N SER A 10 -24.41 19.44 5.01
CA SER A 10 -24.49 20.87 5.28
C SER A 10 -23.37 21.62 4.54
N LEU A 11 -23.52 22.95 4.37
CA LEU A 11 -22.45 23.78 3.78
C LEU A 11 -21.13 23.69 4.57
N TRP A 12 -21.19 23.48 5.89
CA TRP A 12 -20.03 23.27 6.74
C TRP A 12 -19.31 21.95 6.42
N ASP A 13 -20.05 20.89 6.12
CA ASP A 13 -19.49 19.59 5.75
C ASP A 13 -18.71 19.68 4.42
N TYR A 14 -19.27 20.39 3.43
CA TYR A 14 -18.55 20.70 2.18
C TYR A 14 -17.31 21.56 2.45
N GLY A 15 -17.39 22.52 3.39
CA GLY A 15 -16.26 23.36 3.79
C GLY A 15 -15.11 22.55 4.41
N VAL A 16 -15.40 21.67 5.35
CA VAL A 16 -14.41 20.78 6.01
C VAL A 16 -13.78 19.83 4.99
N PHE A 17 -14.60 19.19 4.17
CA PHE A 17 -14.13 18.28 3.14
C PHE A 17 -13.26 18.99 2.08
N GLY A 18 -13.71 20.14 1.58
CA GLY A 18 -12.96 20.96 0.61
C GLY A 18 -11.65 21.48 1.19
N LEU A 19 -11.61 21.88 2.45
CA LEU A 19 -10.39 22.34 3.14
C LEU A 19 -9.35 21.21 3.23
N MET A 20 -9.76 19.99 3.56
CA MET A 20 -8.89 18.81 3.59
C MET A 20 -8.26 18.55 2.21
N LEU A 21 -9.05 18.60 1.13
CA LEU A 21 -8.56 18.40 -0.23
C LEU A 21 -7.61 19.53 -0.67
N LEU A 22 -7.91 20.78 -0.31
CA LEU A 22 -7.06 21.95 -0.58
C LEU A 22 -5.70 21.83 0.12
N ILE A 23 -5.67 21.46 1.40
CA ILE A 23 -4.42 21.30 2.15
C ILE A 23 -3.59 20.16 1.53
N SER A 24 -4.19 18.99 1.25
CA SER A 24 -3.50 17.86 0.64
C SER A 24 -2.91 18.22 -0.73
N THR A 25 -3.68 18.88 -1.58
CA THR A 25 -3.23 19.35 -2.90
C THR A 25 -2.14 20.43 -2.76
N GLY A 26 -2.30 21.35 -1.81
CA GLY A 26 -1.31 22.39 -1.51
C GLY A 26 0.04 21.85 -1.10
N ILE A 27 0.08 20.84 -0.22
CA ILE A 27 1.31 20.12 0.17
C ILE A 27 1.96 19.48 -1.07
N GLY A 28 1.15 18.82 -1.92
CA GLY A 28 1.62 18.20 -3.16
C GLY A 28 2.27 19.20 -4.11
N LEU A 29 1.61 20.32 -4.35
CA LEU A 29 2.12 21.40 -5.19
C LEU A 29 3.37 22.07 -4.59
N PHE A 30 3.38 22.34 -3.29
CA PHE A 30 4.53 22.93 -2.61
C PHE A 30 5.80 22.10 -2.82
N HIS A 31 5.73 20.79 -2.60
CA HIS A 31 6.88 19.90 -2.81
C HIS A 31 7.23 19.68 -4.27
N GLY A 32 6.25 19.73 -5.17
CA GLY A 32 6.47 19.60 -6.61
C GLY A 32 7.10 20.83 -7.26
N LEU A 33 6.76 22.04 -6.78
CA LEU A 33 7.22 23.31 -7.33
C LEU A 33 8.40 23.91 -6.56
N SER A 34 8.77 23.36 -5.41
CA SER A 34 9.87 23.86 -4.57
C SER A 34 11.20 23.87 -5.32
N LYS A 35 11.92 25.02 -5.25
CA LYS A 35 13.24 25.21 -5.87
C LYS A 35 14.26 24.24 -5.24
N GLY A 36 14.91 23.42 -6.07
CA GLY A 36 15.84 22.38 -5.63
C GLY A 36 15.21 20.99 -5.47
N GLY A 37 13.95 20.84 -5.85
CA GLY A 37 13.16 19.61 -5.77
C GLY A 37 13.70 18.45 -6.62
N GLN A 38 12.84 17.69 -7.20
CA GLN A 38 13.08 16.43 -7.89
C GLN A 38 13.94 16.59 -9.15
N LYS A 39 15.25 16.40 -9.06
CA LYS A 39 16.18 16.46 -10.20
C LYS A 39 16.41 15.09 -10.84
N THR A 40 16.28 14.03 -10.07
CA THR A 40 16.53 12.64 -10.50
C THR A 40 15.29 11.76 -10.21
N SER A 41 15.20 10.60 -10.87
CA SER A 41 14.17 9.61 -10.56
C SER A 41 14.31 9.09 -9.12
N GLU A 42 15.51 9.04 -8.56
CA GLU A 42 15.75 8.67 -7.17
C GLU A 42 15.18 9.73 -6.20
N ASP A 43 15.34 11.01 -6.48
CA ASP A 43 14.70 12.07 -5.68
C ASP A 43 13.17 11.96 -5.74
N PHE A 44 12.63 11.62 -6.92
CA PHE A 44 11.20 11.48 -7.13
C PHE A 44 10.60 10.27 -6.38
N PHE A 45 11.25 9.10 -6.49
CA PHE A 45 10.74 7.86 -5.92
C PHE A 45 11.19 7.58 -4.47
N MET A 46 12.41 8.00 -4.08
CA MET A 46 13.01 7.68 -2.78
C MET A 46 13.20 8.92 -1.89
N GLY A 47 12.76 10.10 -2.34
CA GLY A 47 12.96 11.34 -1.57
C GLY A 47 14.43 11.67 -1.29
N GLY A 48 15.38 11.07 -2.03
CA GLY A 48 16.84 11.23 -1.87
C GLY A 48 17.41 10.48 -0.66
N ARG A 49 16.73 9.49 -0.12
CA ARG A 49 17.13 8.66 1.05
C ARG A 49 17.56 9.49 2.27
N ARG A 50 16.83 10.58 2.55
CA ARG A 50 17.12 11.54 3.65
C ARG A 50 15.94 11.77 4.58
N MET A 51 14.96 10.88 4.57
CA MET A 51 13.74 11.04 5.34
C MET A 51 13.97 10.70 6.82
N ALA A 52 13.26 11.41 7.71
CA ALA A 52 13.28 11.14 9.15
C ALA A 52 12.28 10.04 9.52
N ALA A 53 12.51 9.34 10.64
CA ALA A 53 11.71 8.20 11.07
C ALA A 53 10.23 8.53 11.31
N VAL A 54 9.92 9.64 11.99
CA VAL A 54 8.54 9.95 12.40
C VAL A 54 7.62 10.24 11.21
N PRO A 55 7.95 11.13 10.26
CA PRO A 55 7.11 11.33 9.07
C PRO A 55 6.93 10.05 8.26
N VAL A 56 8.01 9.25 8.10
CA VAL A 56 7.91 7.97 7.39
C VAL A 56 7.02 6.98 8.13
N GLY A 57 7.15 6.87 9.46
CA GLY A 57 6.32 5.98 10.26
C GLY A 57 4.83 6.33 10.21
N LEU A 58 4.48 7.61 10.30
CA LEU A 58 3.10 8.09 10.14
C LEU A 58 2.60 7.85 8.71
N SER A 59 3.43 8.08 7.71
CA SER A 59 3.10 7.81 6.32
C SER A 59 2.88 6.31 6.07
N LEU A 60 3.68 5.42 6.67
CA LEU A 60 3.47 3.97 6.65
C LEU A 60 2.10 3.59 7.24
N SER A 61 1.70 4.19 8.37
CA SER A 61 0.41 3.94 9.02
C SER A 61 -0.76 4.35 8.13
N ALA A 62 -0.68 5.53 7.49
CA ALA A 62 -1.73 6.04 6.63
C ALA A 62 -1.96 5.19 5.38
N SER A 63 -0.92 4.54 4.86
CA SER A 63 -0.92 3.97 3.51
C SER A 63 -1.76 2.73 3.31
N PHE A 64 -1.93 1.93 4.35
CA PHE A 64 -2.82 0.77 4.32
C PHE A 64 -4.05 0.94 5.21
N MET A 65 -4.13 2.04 5.96
CA MET A 65 -5.36 2.46 6.61
C MET A 65 -6.21 3.31 5.66
N SER A 66 -6.61 2.65 4.58
CA SER A 66 -7.43 3.25 3.53
C SER A 66 -8.89 3.44 3.97
N ALA A 67 -9.69 4.07 3.13
CA ALA A 67 -11.15 4.11 3.33
C ALA A 67 -11.75 2.72 3.59
N ILE A 68 -11.15 1.66 3.06
CA ILE A 68 -11.60 0.29 3.28
C ILE A 68 -11.54 -0.08 4.77
N GLN A 69 -10.48 0.31 5.48
CA GLN A 69 -10.38 0.10 6.92
C GLN A 69 -11.25 1.08 7.71
N VAL A 70 -11.33 2.34 7.24
CA VAL A 70 -12.17 3.37 7.89
C VAL A 70 -13.64 2.98 7.90
N LEU A 71 -14.11 2.31 6.86
CA LEU A 71 -15.50 1.87 6.69
C LEU A 71 -15.70 0.42 7.12
N GLY A 72 -14.84 -0.45 6.63
CA GLY A 72 -15.00 -1.88 6.77
C GLY A 72 -14.72 -2.37 8.19
N VAL A 73 -13.73 -1.82 8.91
CA VAL A 73 -13.47 -2.25 10.29
C VAL A 73 -14.59 -1.90 11.25
N PRO A 74 -15.21 -0.69 11.23
CA PRO A 74 -16.41 -0.43 11.99
C PRO A 74 -17.59 -1.36 11.63
N ALA A 75 -17.82 -1.64 10.34
CA ALA A 75 -18.87 -2.56 9.90
C ALA A 75 -18.63 -4.01 10.40
N GLU A 76 -17.39 -4.47 10.36
CA GLU A 76 -17.04 -5.80 10.89
C GLU A 76 -17.14 -5.84 12.43
N ALA A 77 -16.73 -4.78 13.14
CA ALA A 77 -16.90 -4.69 14.59
C ALA A 77 -18.39 -4.63 15.00
N TYR A 78 -19.22 -3.97 14.22
CA TYR A 78 -20.66 -3.98 14.39
C TYR A 78 -21.25 -5.41 14.30
N ARG A 79 -20.80 -6.20 13.32
CA ARG A 79 -21.35 -7.55 13.05
C ARG A 79 -20.71 -8.66 13.88
N TYR A 80 -19.40 -8.58 14.15
CA TYR A 80 -18.61 -9.65 14.79
C TYR A 80 -18.07 -9.27 16.16
N GLY A 81 -18.24 -8.02 16.60
CA GLY A 81 -17.80 -7.52 17.89
C GLY A 81 -16.33 -7.11 17.93
N SER A 82 -15.81 -7.03 19.16
CA SER A 82 -14.45 -6.53 19.45
C SER A 82 -13.30 -7.44 19.02
N LYS A 83 -13.57 -8.66 18.54
CA LYS A 83 -12.55 -9.64 18.09
C LYS A 83 -11.53 -9.04 17.13
N PHE A 84 -11.94 -8.06 16.30
CA PHE A 84 -11.04 -7.41 15.35
C PHE A 84 -9.83 -6.72 16.01
N LEU A 85 -9.87 -6.42 17.31
CA LEU A 85 -8.72 -5.89 18.06
C LEU A 85 -7.51 -6.83 18.06
N TRP A 86 -7.71 -8.14 17.93
CA TRP A 86 -6.60 -9.10 17.79
C TRP A 86 -5.74 -8.86 16.54
N MET A 87 -6.26 -8.14 15.55
CA MET A 87 -5.47 -7.69 14.40
C MET A 87 -4.26 -6.85 14.81
N CYS A 88 -4.37 -6.05 15.89
CA CYS A 88 -3.25 -5.27 16.41
C CYS A 88 -2.05 -6.14 16.83
N LEU A 89 -2.32 -7.34 17.36
CA LEU A 89 -1.26 -8.29 17.70
C LEU A 89 -0.62 -8.89 16.44
N GLY A 90 -1.41 -9.25 15.44
CA GLY A 90 -0.88 -9.71 14.14
C GLY A 90 -0.03 -8.63 13.45
N GLN A 91 -0.46 -7.36 13.53
CA GLN A 91 0.31 -6.22 13.02
C GLN A 91 1.62 -6.00 13.80
N LEU A 92 1.61 -6.19 15.13
CA LEU A 92 2.83 -6.11 15.94
C LEU A 92 3.84 -7.18 15.53
N LEU A 93 3.40 -8.43 15.39
CA LEU A 93 4.27 -9.51 14.92
C LEU A 93 4.81 -9.24 13.51
N ASN A 94 3.96 -8.81 12.58
CA ASN A 94 4.40 -8.37 11.27
C ASN A 94 5.49 -7.28 11.35
N THR A 95 5.28 -6.25 12.19
CA THR A 95 6.24 -5.15 12.36
C THR A 95 7.60 -5.66 12.86
N LEU A 96 7.60 -6.57 13.84
CA LEU A 96 8.82 -7.19 14.35
C LEU A 96 9.52 -8.05 13.28
N LEU A 97 8.77 -8.90 12.59
CA LEU A 97 9.31 -9.73 11.51
C LEU A 97 9.88 -8.87 10.37
N THR A 98 9.17 -7.81 9.98
CA THR A 98 9.65 -6.88 8.95
C THR A 98 10.93 -6.16 9.40
N ALA A 99 10.98 -5.64 10.63
CA ALA A 99 12.12 -4.87 11.15
C ALA A 99 13.40 -5.69 11.33
N TYR A 100 13.26 -6.99 11.68
CA TYR A 100 14.41 -7.84 11.98
C TYR A 100 14.79 -8.82 10.87
N LEU A 101 13.83 -9.25 10.03
CA LEU A 101 14.09 -10.24 8.99
C LEU A 101 14.24 -9.62 7.59
N PHE A 102 13.34 -8.72 7.20
CA PHE A 102 13.27 -8.19 5.82
C PHE A 102 14.05 -6.88 5.64
N LEU A 103 13.83 -5.90 6.52
CA LEU A 103 14.46 -4.59 6.44
C LEU A 103 15.99 -4.64 6.32
N PRO A 104 16.74 -5.45 7.12
CA PRO A 104 18.19 -5.47 7.02
C PRO A 104 18.70 -5.90 5.64
N VAL A 105 18.00 -6.84 4.99
CA VAL A 105 18.35 -7.32 3.65
C VAL A 105 18.17 -6.20 2.61
N PHE A 106 16.99 -5.60 2.56
CA PHE A 106 16.69 -4.54 1.57
C PHE A 106 17.53 -3.28 1.78
N TYR A 107 17.71 -2.87 3.04
CA TYR A 107 18.45 -1.65 3.36
C TYR A 107 19.92 -1.77 3.00
N ARG A 108 20.58 -2.88 3.32
CA ARG A 108 22.01 -3.11 3.05
C ARG A 108 22.30 -3.37 1.58
N LEU A 109 21.42 -4.03 0.86
CA LEU A 109 21.55 -4.19 -0.59
C LEU A 109 21.30 -2.90 -1.36
N GLY A 110 20.78 -1.84 -0.71
CA GLY A 110 20.58 -0.53 -1.32
C GLY A 110 19.57 -0.52 -2.46
N LEU A 111 18.60 -1.43 -2.44
CA LEU A 111 17.66 -1.65 -3.53
C LEU A 111 16.70 -0.47 -3.69
N THR A 112 16.35 -0.15 -4.94
CA THR A 112 15.27 0.80 -5.27
C THR A 112 13.97 0.04 -5.55
N SER A 113 14.06 -1.09 -6.27
CA SER A 113 12.95 -2.03 -6.44
C SER A 113 13.14 -3.22 -5.50
N THR A 114 12.08 -3.58 -4.77
CA THR A 114 12.06 -4.77 -3.91
C THR A 114 12.31 -6.04 -4.73
N TYR A 115 11.82 -6.08 -5.98
CA TYR A 115 11.91 -7.24 -6.88
C TYR A 115 13.29 -7.41 -7.51
N GLU A 116 14.15 -6.39 -7.46
CA GLU A 116 15.57 -6.53 -7.79
C GLU A 116 16.27 -7.57 -6.91
N TYR A 117 15.82 -7.74 -5.65
CA TYR A 117 16.28 -8.83 -4.79
C TYR A 117 16.05 -10.21 -5.43
N LEU A 118 14.86 -10.43 -6.02
CA LEU A 118 14.55 -11.69 -6.69
C LEU A 118 15.46 -11.95 -7.89
N GLU A 119 15.85 -10.90 -8.63
CA GLU A 119 16.82 -11.05 -9.72
C GLU A 119 18.20 -11.45 -9.20
N ARG A 120 18.70 -10.79 -8.16
CA ARG A 120 20.00 -11.11 -7.54
C ARG A 120 20.04 -12.53 -6.97
N ARG A 121 18.91 -13.04 -6.54
CA ARG A 121 18.80 -14.38 -5.94
C ARG A 121 18.40 -15.47 -6.93
N PHE A 122 17.49 -15.21 -7.84
CA PHE A 122 16.87 -16.19 -8.71
C PHE A 122 16.95 -15.88 -10.21
N GLY A 123 17.21 -14.64 -10.58
CA GLY A 123 17.34 -14.22 -11.96
C GLY A 123 16.18 -13.36 -12.47
N ARG A 124 16.38 -12.81 -13.68
CA ARG A 124 15.50 -11.78 -14.26
C ARG A 124 14.05 -12.21 -14.46
N SER A 125 13.82 -13.47 -14.83
CA SER A 125 12.45 -13.96 -15.07
C SER A 125 11.61 -13.94 -13.79
N VAL A 126 12.20 -14.31 -12.63
CA VAL A 126 11.50 -14.27 -11.33
C VAL A 126 11.23 -12.81 -10.91
N ARG A 127 12.18 -11.88 -11.15
CA ARG A 127 11.95 -10.44 -10.95
C ARG A 127 10.74 -9.96 -11.73
N LEU A 128 10.68 -10.25 -13.04
CA LEU A 128 9.56 -9.81 -13.88
C LEU A 128 8.22 -10.43 -13.45
N CYS A 129 8.22 -11.69 -13.03
CA CYS A 129 7.02 -12.34 -12.48
C CYS A 129 6.54 -11.64 -11.19
N GLY A 130 7.46 -11.36 -10.26
CA GLY A 130 7.14 -10.62 -9.03
C GLY A 130 6.65 -9.20 -9.29
N THR A 131 7.29 -8.48 -10.22
CA THR A 131 6.87 -7.15 -10.68
C THR A 131 5.44 -7.18 -11.23
N LEU A 132 5.14 -8.15 -12.11
CA LEU A 132 3.80 -8.29 -12.71
C LEU A 132 2.75 -8.59 -11.64
N GLN A 133 3.01 -9.56 -10.75
CA GLN A 133 2.10 -9.90 -9.65
C GLN A 133 1.82 -8.67 -8.77
N TYR A 134 2.86 -7.91 -8.43
CA TYR A 134 2.73 -6.69 -7.64
C TYR A 134 1.88 -5.63 -8.33
N VAL A 135 2.16 -5.33 -9.60
CA VAL A 135 1.42 -4.32 -10.36
C VAL A 135 -0.06 -4.70 -10.48
N VAL A 136 -0.36 -5.96 -10.79
CA VAL A 136 -1.75 -6.46 -10.88
C VAL A 136 -2.46 -6.35 -9.52
N ALA A 137 -1.86 -6.90 -8.45
CA ALA A 137 -2.45 -6.84 -7.11
C ALA A 137 -2.70 -5.41 -6.65
N THR A 138 -1.71 -4.53 -6.86
CA THR A 138 -1.79 -3.14 -6.40
C THR A 138 -2.79 -2.32 -7.20
N THR A 139 -2.91 -2.57 -8.51
CA THR A 139 -3.92 -1.90 -9.36
C THR A 139 -5.34 -2.31 -8.95
N LEU A 140 -5.59 -3.61 -8.75
CA LEU A 140 -6.88 -4.12 -8.27
C LEU A 140 -7.22 -3.57 -6.88
N TYR A 141 -6.29 -3.66 -5.94
CA TYR A 141 -6.46 -3.13 -4.59
C TYR A 141 -6.77 -1.63 -4.59
N THR A 142 -5.98 -0.85 -5.32
CA THR A 142 -6.15 0.62 -5.38
C THR A 142 -7.46 1.01 -6.05
N GLY A 143 -7.93 0.25 -7.03
CA GLY A 143 -9.25 0.43 -7.61
C GLY A 143 -10.37 0.29 -6.57
N ILE A 144 -10.34 -0.78 -5.76
CA ILE A 144 -11.30 -0.98 -4.65
C ILE A 144 -11.20 0.16 -3.62
N VAL A 145 -9.98 0.62 -3.32
CA VAL A 145 -9.72 1.75 -2.40
C VAL A 145 -10.34 3.05 -2.90
N ILE A 146 -10.28 3.36 -4.19
CA ILE A 146 -10.88 4.57 -4.77
C ILE A 146 -12.41 4.45 -4.84
N TYR A 147 -12.94 3.26 -5.07
CA TYR A 147 -14.38 3.01 -5.16
C TYR A 147 -15.10 3.25 -3.82
N ALA A 148 -14.54 2.78 -2.70
CA ALA A 148 -15.18 2.82 -1.39
C ALA A 148 -15.64 4.23 -0.95
N PRO A 149 -14.83 5.30 -0.96
CA PRO A 149 -15.28 6.63 -0.57
C PRO A 149 -16.18 7.29 -1.61
N ALA A 150 -16.03 6.93 -2.90
CA ALA A 150 -16.93 7.44 -3.93
C ALA A 150 -18.38 6.96 -3.72
N LEU A 151 -18.52 5.72 -3.24
CA LEU A 151 -19.83 5.18 -2.86
C LEU A 151 -20.48 5.99 -1.73
N ILE A 152 -19.71 6.38 -0.69
CA ILE A 152 -20.23 7.19 0.41
C ILE A 152 -20.60 8.59 -0.07
N LEU A 153 -19.71 9.22 -0.86
CA LEU A 153 -19.97 10.56 -1.39
C LEU A 153 -21.28 10.58 -2.20
N ASN A 154 -21.50 9.57 -3.03
CA ASN A 154 -22.77 9.39 -3.74
C ASN A 154 -23.97 9.31 -2.79
N GLN A 155 -23.89 8.50 -1.73
CA GLN A 155 -24.98 8.31 -0.78
C GLN A 155 -25.29 9.55 0.05
N VAL A 156 -24.25 10.29 0.48
CA VAL A 156 -24.42 11.44 1.38
C VAL A 156 -24.76 12.72 0.64
N THR A 157 -24.24 12.90 -0.58
CA THR A 157 -24.43 14.14 -1.36
C THR A 157 -25.39 14.01 -2.53
N GLY A 158 -25.76 12.76 -2.90
CA GLY A 158 -26.54 12.51 -4.11
C GLY A 158 -25.76 12.74 -5.42
N LEU A 159 -24.45 13.03 -5.36
CA LEU A 159 -23.59 13.16 -6.55
C LEU A 159 -23.50 11.82 -7.27
N ASP A 160 -23.48 11.89 -8.61
CA ASP A 160 -23.28 10.69 -9.42
C ASP A 160 -21.98 9.98 -9.05
N ILE A 161 -22.02 8.65 -8.95
CA ILE A 161 -20.88 7.82 -8.57
C ILE A 161 -19.70 8.00 -9.51
N TRP A 162 -19.96 8.22 -10.80
CA TRP A 162 -18.91 8.46 -11.81
C TRP A 162 -18.19 9.78 -11.57
N ALA A 163 -18.93 10.84 -11.24
CA ALA A 163 -18.34 12.13 -10.90
C ALA A 163 -17.49 12.03 -9.62
N SER A 164 -17.96 11.26 -8.63
CA SER A 164 -17.25 11.00 -7.37
C SER A 164 -15.95 10.22 -7.61
N LEU A 165 -15.99 9.16 -8.42
CA LEU A 165 -14.82 8.35 -8.80
C LEU A 165 -13.78 9.16 -9.57
N LEU A 166 -14.22 9.90 -10.59
CA LEU A 166 -13.32 10.68 -11.44
C LEU A 166 -12.66 11.81 -10.66
N SER A 167 -13.40 12.54 -9.82
CA SER A 167 -12.85 13.62 -9.01
C SER A 167 -11.80 13.11 -8.01
N THR A 168 -12.10 12.04 -7.29
CA THR A 168 -11.18 11.42 -6.33
C THR A 168 -9.89 10.94 -7.01
N GLY A 169 -10.06 10.16 -8.07
CA GLY A 169 -8.93 9.60 -8.81
C GLY A 169 -8.08 10.67 -9.49
N ALA A 170 -8.71 11.70 -10.07
CA ALA A 170 -8.01 12.81 -10.73
C ALA A 170 -7.17 13.63 -9.73
N ILE A 171 -7.74 14.01 -8.58
CA ILE A 171 -7.02 14.76 -7.54
C ILE A 171 -5.82 13.96 -7.04
N CYS A 172 -6.02 12.68 -6.74
CA CYS A 172 -4.95 11.80 -6.27
C CYS A 172 -3.82 11.68 -7.29
N THR A 173 -4.16 11.38 -8.54
CA THR A 173 -3.20 11.21 -9.63
C THR A 173 -2.42 12.51 -9.89
N PHE A 174 -3.10 13.65 -9.86
CA PHE A 174 -2.51 14.95 -10.11
C PHE A 174 -1.41 15.30 -9.10
N TYR A 175 -1.71 15.31 -7.80
CA TYR A 175 -0.69 15.72 -6.82
C TYR A 175 0.44 14.69 -6.68
N THR A 176 0.17 13.39 -6.90
CA THR A 176 1.19 12.34 -6.89
C THR A 176 2.17 12.50 -8.06
N THR A 177 1.66 12.75 -9.26
CA THR A 177 2.46 12.93 -10.48
C THR A 177 3.37 14.16 -10.38
N ILE A 178 2.93 15.22 -9.69
CA ILE A 178 3.71 16.44 -9.52
C ILE A 178 4.66 16.32 -8.33
N GLY A 179 4.17 15.84 -7.19
CA GLY A 179 4.84 15.95 -5.90
C GLY A 179 5.85 14.83 -5.57
N GLY A 180 5.68 13.62 -6.12
CA GLY A 180 6.53 12.45 -5.83
C GLY A 180 6.54 12.04 -4.34
N MET A 181 7.51 11.22 -3.94
CA MET A 181 7.57 10.59 -2.60
C MET A 181 7.55 11.58 -1.43
N LYS A 182 8.25 12.72 -1.54
CA LYS A 182 8.26 13.73 -0.45
C LYS A 182 6.87 14.31 -0.20
N ALA A 183 6.15 14.61 -1.26
CA ALA A 183 4.78 15.10 -1.17
C ALA A 183 3.88 14.02 -0.53
N VAL A 184 3.98 12.77 -1.01
CA VAL A 184 3.20 11.65 -0.48
C VAL A 184 3.41 11.50 1.03
N ILE A 185 4.67 11.49 1.51
CA ILE A 185 4.94 11.33 2.95
C ILE A 185 4.34 12.48 3.77
N TRP A 186 4.44 13.73 3.34
CA TRP A 186 3.91 14.85 4.11
C TRP A 186 2.38 14.99 4.02
N THR A 187 1.77 14.65 2.89
CA THR A 187 0.30 14.55 2.80
C THR A 187 -0.22 13.45 3.71
N ASP A 188 0.46 12.30 3.77
CA ASP A 188 0.09 11.19 4.65
C ASP A 188 0.15 11.57 6.14
N VAL A 189 1.18 12.30 6.57
CA VAL A 189 1.27 12.82 7.93
C VAL A 189 0.05 13.66 8.29
N PHE A 190 -0.36 14.57 7.42
CA PHE A 190 -1.58 15.36 7.63
C PHE A 190 -2.83 14.47 7.67
N GLN A 191 -2.92 13.51 6.77
CA GLN A 191 -4.09 12.62 6.61
C GLN A 191 -4.29 11.68 7.81
N VAL A 192 -3.23 11.23 8.49
CA VAL A 192 -3.36 10.46 9.75
C VAL A 192 -4.11 11.25 10.82
N PHE A 193 -3.80 12.54 10.98
CA PHE A 193 -4.49 13.37 11.97
C PHE A 193 -5.95 13.60 11.60
N VAL A 194 -6.26 13.79 10.32
CA VAL A 194 -7.66 13.89 9.84
C VAL A 194 -8.42 12.59 10.11
N MET A 195 -7.80 11.43 9.84
CA MET A 195 -8.43 10.13 10.12
C MET A 195 -8.73 9.95 11.60
N LEU A 196 -7.77 10.21 12.48
CA LEU A 196 -7.97 10.11 13.92
C LEU A 196 -9.03 11.09 14.43
N ALA A 197 -9.04 12.33 13.92
CA ALA A 197 -10.05 13.33 14.27
C ALA A 197 -11.45 12.88 13.86
N GLY A 198 -11.61 12.26 12.67
CA GLY A 198 -12.89 11.71 12.20
C GLY A 198 -13.41 10.60 13.11
N PHE A 199 -12.57 9.62 13.46
CA PHE A 199 -12.94 8.56 14.40
C PHE A 199 -13.32 9.10 15.77
N LEU A 200 -12.53 10.01 16.34
CA LEU A 200 -12.80 10.61 17.64
C LEU A 200 -14.11 11.38 17.66
N ALA A 201 -14.42 12.15 16.60
CA ALA A 201 -15.68 12.88 16.50
C ALA A 201 -16.88 11.94 16.49
N VAL A 202 -16.82 10.84 15.75
CA VAL A 202 -17.87 9.80 15.72
C VAL A 202 -18.04 9.15 17.09
N ILE A 203 -16.96 8.75 17.74
CA ILE A 203 -16.98 8.12 19.06
C ILE A 203 -17.59 9.08 20.08
N ILE A 204 -17.09 10.33 20.16
CA ILE A 204 -17.55 11.32 21.12
C ILE A 204 -19.04 11.61 20.91
N ARG A 205 -19.45 11.88 19.66
CA ARG A 205 -20.85 12.17 19.35
C ARG A 205 -21.76 11.00 19.69
N GLY A 206 -21.37 9.77 19.32
CA GLY A 206 -22.14 8.56 19.61
C GLY A 206 -22.27 8.28 21.12
N LEU A 207 -21.18 8.45 21.89
CA LEU A 207 -21.20 8.29 23.35
C LEU A 207 -22.10 9.33 24.03
N LEU A 208 -22.09 10.58 23.55
CA LEU A 208 -22.97 11.64 24.07
C LEU A 208 -24.45 11.30 23.82
N LEU A 209 -24.77 10.79 22.63
CA LEU A 209 -26.15 10.39 22.29
C LEU A 209 -26.66 9.22 23.13
N VAL A 210 -25.79 8.28 23.49
CA VAL A 210 -26.12 7.09 24.28
C VAL A 210 -26.24 7.41 25.77
N GLY A 211 -25.63 8.51 26.24
CA GLY A 211 -25.61 8.91 27.65
C GLY A 211 -24.35 8.46 28.40
N GLY A 212 -23.24 8.29 27.70
CA GLY A 212 -21.91 8.08 28.28
C GLY A 212 -21.27 6.71 27.97
N PRO A 213 -19.95 6.59 28.23
CA PRO A 213 -19.18 5.40 27.86
C PRO A 213 -19.57 4.15 28.64
N SER A 214 -19.90 4.27 29.92
CA SER A 214 -20.32 3.13 30.75
C SER A 214 -21.61 2.48 30.24
N ARG A 215 -22.58 3.31 29.85
CA ARG A 215 -23.84 2.83 29.27
C ARG A 215 -23.63 2.19 27.91
N ALA A 216 -22.80 2.79 27.06
CA ALA A 216 -22.45 2.22 25.76
C ALA A 216 -21.77 0.84 25.91
N LEU A 217 -20.82 0.72 26.85
CA LEU A 217 -20.15 -0.54 27.13
C LEU A 217 -21.11 -1.60 27.65
N ALA A 218 -22.01 -1.25 28.57
CA ALA A 218 -23.01 -2.18 29.09
C ALA A 218 -23.93 -2.72 27.99
N ILE A 219 -24.42 -1.86 27.09
CA ILE A 219 -25.25 -2.25 25.95
C ILE A 219 -24.47 -3.16 24.98
N ALA A 220 -23.21 -2.80 24.65
CA ALA A 220 -22.35 -3.60 23.78
C ALA A 220 -22.06 -4.99 24.37
N THR A 221 -21.84 -5.07 25.70
CA THR A 221 -21.62 -6.34 26.40
C THR A 221 -22.88 -7.20 26.38
N ASN A 222 -24.04 -6.62 26.69
CA ASN A 222 -25.33 -7.33 26.61
C ASN A 222 -25.64 -7.82 25.20
N GLY A 223 -25.21 -7.08 24.17
CA GLY A 223 -25.31 -7.48 22.76
C GLY A 223 -24.22 -8.45 22.29
N SER A 224 -23.43 -9.02 23.21
CA SER A 224 -22.30 -9.94 22.89
C SER A 224 -21.25 -9.36 21.95
N ARG A 225 -21.13 -8.01 21.86
CA ARG A 225 -20.14 -7.34 21.01
C ARG A 225 -18.77 -7.21 21.68
N VAL A 226 -18.69 -7.38 22.99
CA VAL A 226 -17.42 -7.45 23.74
C VAL A 226 -17.05 -8.93 23.91
N ASN A 227 -16.29 -9.48 22.96
CA ASN A 227 -16.10 -10.93 22.79
C ASN A 227 -14.66 -11.30 22.42
N LEU A 228 -13.67 -10.76 23.13
CA LEU A 228 -12.23 -11.03 22.89
C LEU A 228 -11.82 -12.48 23.23
N GLY A 229 -12.62 -13.23 23.97
CA GLY A 229 -12.30 -14.58 24.47
C GLY A 229 -12.50 -15.73 23.47
N ASP A 230 -12.56 -15.48 22.18
CA ASP A 230 -12.75 -16.52 21.17
C ASP A 230 -11.39 -17.09 20.70
N PHE A 231 -11.01 -18.22 21.27
CA PHE A 231 -9.79 -18.95 20.96
C PHE A 231 -10.04 -20.24 20.16
N ASP A 232 -11.19 -20.32 19.47
CA ASP A 232 -11.49 -21.47 18.63
C ASP A 232 -10.46 -21.62 17.50
N PHE A 233 -10.04 -22.87 17.25
CA PHE A 233 -9.09 -23.23 16.18
C PHE A 233 -9.75 -23.49 14.83
N ASP A 234 -11.09 -23.45 14.72
CA ASP A 234 -11.77 -23.71 13.45
C ASP A 234 -11.37 -22.66 12.39
N PRO A 235 -10.67 -23.06 11.31
CA PRO A 235 -10.24 -22.13 10.28
C PRO A 235 -11.39 -21.57 9.43
N ARG A 236 -12.60 -22.15 9.57
CA ARG A 236 -13.82 -21.71 8.86
C ARG A 236 -14.49 -20.54 9.56
N SER A 237 -14.27 -20.38 10.87
CA SER A 237 -14.73 -19.21 11.61
C SER A 237 -14.07 -17.95 11.08
N ARG A 238 -14.87 -16.93 10.76
CA ARG A 238 -14.36 -15.71 10.12
C ARG A 238 -13.30 -15.01 10.97
N TYR A 239 -13.57 -14.86 12.27
CA TYR A 239 -12.69 -14.17 13.22
C TYR A 239 -12.56 -14.95 14.52
N THR A 240 -11.33 -15.41 14.79
CA THR A 240 -10.87 -15.97 16.05
C THR A 240 -9.51 -15.37 16.40
N PHE A 241 -9.01 -15.58 17.58
CA PHE A 241 -7.64 -15.22 17.95
C PHE A 241 -6.61 -15.73 16.91
N TRP A 242 -6.75 -16.97 16.46
CA TRP A 242 -5.81 -17.61 15.53
C TRP A 242 -5.89 -17.10 14.11
N THR A 243 -7.08 -16.74 13.63
CA THR A 243 -7.22 -16.13 12.29
C THR A 243 -6.47 -14.81 12.20
N PHE A 244 -6.48 -14.01 13.26
CA PHE A 244 -5.74 -12.75 13.31
C PHE A 244 -4.23 -12.96 13.58
N LEU A 245 -3.89 -13.89 14.50
CA LEU A 245 -2.49 -14.12 14.85
C LEU A 245 -1.72 -14.76 13.69
N LEU A 246 -2.23 -15.79 13.05
CA LEU A 246 -1.55 -16.50 11.96
C LEU A 246 -1.89 -15.91 10.60
N GLY A 247 -3.16 -15.88 10.25
CA GLY A 247 -3.62 -15.38 8.96
C GLY A 247 -3.34 -13.87 8.81
N GLY A 248 -3.75 -13.09 9.80
CA GLY A 248 -3.52 -11.64 9.84
C GLY A 248 -2.04 -11.30 9.75
N THR A 249 -1.16 -11.94 10.55
CA THR A 249 0.29 -11.70 10.50
C THR A 249 0.86 -11.92 9.10
N LEU A 250 0.52 -13.03 8.43
CA LEU A 250 1.08 -13.34 7.10
C LEU A 250 0.53 -12.43 6.00
N VAL A 251 -0.75 -12.04 6.05
CA VAL A 251 -1.30 -11.05 5.13
C VAL A 251 -0.60 -9.70 5.33
N TRP A 252 -0.47 -9.21 6.57
CA TRP A 252 0.22 -7.96 6.84
C TRP A 252 1.72 -8.04 6.52
N LEU A 253 2.36 -9.20 6.70
CA LEU A 253 3.76 -9.40 6.34
C LEU A 253 3.96 -9.36 4.81
N SER A 254 3.01 -9.86 4.01
CA SER A 254 3.06 -9.70 2.57
C SER A 254 2.91 -8.23 2.14
N MET A 255 2.17 -7.43 2.92
CA MET A 255 1.94 -6.00 2.65
C MET A 255 3.07 -5.10 3.15
N TYR A 256 3.74 -5.43 4.26
CA TYR A 256 4.80 -4.60 4.84
C TYR A 256 6.21 -5.12 4.59
N GLY A 257 6.38 -6.45 4.58
CA GLY A 257 7.69 -7.07 4.43
C GLY A 257 8.25 -7.03 3.02
N VAL A 258 7.39 -7.21 1.99
CA VAL A 258 7.86 -7.41 0.61
C VAL A 258 7.16 -6.53 -0.44
N ASN A 259 6.15 -5.77 -0.06
CA ASN A 259 5.44 -4.88 -0.96
C ASN A 259 6.24 -3.61 -1.22
N GLN A 260 6.44 -3.25 -2.50
CA GLN A 260 7.21 -2.09 -2.91
C GLN A 260 6.75 -0.79 -2.26
N ALA A 261 5.45 -0.56 -2.14
CA ALA A 261 4.89 0.67 -1.59
C ALA A 261 5.37 0.97 -0.17
N GLN A 262 5.61 -0.06 0.64
CA GLN A 262 6.10 0.09 2.01
C GLN A 262 7.63 0.01 2.09
N VAL A 263 8.24 -0.99 1.42
CA VAL A 263 9.70 -1.14 1.37
C VAL A 263 10.38 0.16 0.92
N GLN A 264 9.87 0.77 -0.13
CA GLN A 264 10.38 2.02 -0.68
C GLN A 264 10.43 3.16 0.34
N ARG A 265 9.47 3.23 1.28
CA ARG A 265 9.41 4.27 2.30
C ARG A 265 10.42 4.07 3.40
N TYR A 266 10.47 2.89 4.02
CA TYR A 266 11.43 2.71 5.11
C TYR A 266 12.88 2.65 4.61
N VAL A 267 13.12 2.22 3.36
CA VAL A 267 14.44 2.33 2.72
C VAL A 267 14.81 3.79 2.36
N ALA A 268 13.82 4.69 2.24
CA ALA A 268 14.06 6.12 2.05
C ALA A 268 14.57 6.84 3.31
N CYS A 269 14.59 6.20 4.49
CA CYS A 269 15.14 6.74 5.73
C CYS A 269 16.66 6.91 5.65
N LYS A 270 17.21 7.82 6.48
CA LYS A 270 18.65 8.14 6.53
C LYS A 270 19.53 6.98 6.95
N SER A 271 19.04 6.08 7.79
CA SER A 271 19.77 4.94 8.33
C SER A 271 18.83 3.77 8.63
N GLU A 272 19.40 2.56 8.72
CA GLU A 272 18.66 1.34 9.11
C GLU A 272 17.99 1.50 10.49
N ARG A 273 18.64 2.22 11.43
CA ARG A 273 18.06 2.53 12.73
C ARG A 273 16.82 3.42 12.61
N GLU A 274 16.88 4.47 11.80
CA GLU A 274 15.73 5.34 11.52
C GLU A 274 14.59 4.55 10.86
N ALA A 275 14.89 3.64 9.96
CA ALA A 275 13.89 2.78 9.34
C ALA A 275 13.19 1.85 10.34
N ARG A 276 13.93 1.27 11.31
CA ARG A 276 13.33 0.49 12.41
C ARG A 276 12.45 1.34 13.31
N ILE A 277 12.90 2.55 13.66
CA ILE A 277 12.08 3.50 14.45
C ILE A 277 10.81 3.87 13.67
N ALA A 278 10.91 4.08 12.35
CA ALA A 278 9.73 4.35 11.52
C ALA A 278 8.71 3.21 11.57
N LEU A 279 9.15 1.95 11.54
CA LEU A 279 8.27 0.79 11.69
C LEU A 279 7.62 0.72 13.09
N LEU A 280 8.31 1.12 14.16
CA LEU A 280 7.73 1.21 15.51
C LEU A 280 6.70 2.34 15.61
N VAL A 281 6.99 3.52 15.05
CA VAL A 281 6.03 4.64 14.96
C VAL A 281 4.79 4.21 14.16
N ASN A 282 4.99 3.49 13.06
CA ASN A 282 3.90 2.88 12.28
C ASN A 282 3.03 1.98 13.15
N GLN A 283 3.62 1.11 13.99
CA GLN A 283 2.85 0.21 14.84
C GLN A 283 1.95 0.96 15.83
N VAL A 284 2.44 2.05 16.41
CA VAL A 284 1.62 2.91 17.30
C VAL A 284 0.46 3.54 16.52
N GLY A 285 0.73 4.05 15.31
CA GLY A 285 -0.31 4.60 14.43
C GLY A 285 -1.38 3.57 14.06
N LEU A 286 -0.98 2.36 13.66
CA LEU A 286 -1.88 1.25 13.36
C LEU A 286 -2.77 0.88 14.55
N PHE A 287 -2.18 0.78 15.75
CA PHE A 287 -2.92 0.49 16.97
C PHE A 287 -3.99 1.55 17.26
N CYS A 288 -3.64 2.84 17.16
CA CYS A 288 -4.58 3.93 17.39
C CYS A 288 -5.74 3.90 16.38
N ILE A 289 -5.43 3.71 15.09
CA ILE A 289 -6.43 3.72 14.02
C ILE A 289 -7.38 2.50 14.15
N VAL A 290 -6.84 1.29 14.30
CA VAL A 290 -7.66 0.07 14.42
C VAL A 290 -8.52 0.09 15.68
N SER A 291 -7.97 0.48 16.82
CA SER A 291 -8.73 0.58 18.07
C SER A 291 -9.85 1.61 17.98
N SER A 292 -9.59 2.77 17.34
CA SER A 292 -10.61 3.80 17.10
C SER A 292 -11.70 3.30 16.14
N ALA A 293 -11.33 2.59 15.07
CA ALA A 293 -12.29 2.03 14.12
C ALA A 293 -13.20 0.97 14.76
N VAL A 294 -12.62 0.08 15.60
CA VAL A 294 -13.42 -0.90 16.36
C VAL A 294 -14.35 -0.20 17.35
N ALA A 295 -13.87 0.82 18.06
CA ALA A 295 -14.69 1.61 18.98
C ALA A 295 -15.86 2.29 18.24
N CYS A 296 -15.63 2.84 17.03
CA CYS A 296 -16.72 3.35 16.18
C CYS A 296 -17.76 2.29 15.87
N GLY A 297 -17.35 1.07 15.48
CA GLY A 297 -18.28 -0.03 15.19
C GLY A 297 -19.10 -0.46 16.39
N LEU A 298 -18.52 -0.49 17.58
CA LEU A 298 -19.24 -0.77 18.82
C LEU A 298 -20.26 0.34 19.16
N VAL A 299 -19.88 1.60 19.00
CA VAL A 299 -20.79 2.74 19.19
C VAL A 299 -21.94 2.70 18.19
N MET A 300 -21.66 2.38 16.93
CA MET A 300 -22.70 2.21 15.90
C MET A 300 -23.68 1.10 16.29
N PHE A 301 -23.18 -0.04 16.77
CA PHE A 301 -24.06 -1.12 17.25
C PHE A 301 -24.98 -0.64 18.38
N VAL A 302 -24.45 0.10 19.35
CA VAL A 302 -25.23 0.63 20.47
C VAL A 302 -26.33 1.59 20.01
N LEU A 303 -26.06 2.42 18.99
CA LEU A 303 -27.03 3.35 18.41
C LEU A 303 -28.14 2.63 17.62
N TYR A 304 -27.79 1.57 16.90
CA TYR A 304 -28.70 0.85 16.00
C TYR A 304 -29.16 -0.51 16.57
N LYS A 305 -28.99 -0.76 17.87
CA LYS A 305 -29.29 -2.06 18.51
C LYS A 305 -30.72 -2.55 18.33
N ASP A 306 -31.69 -1.62 18.25
CA ASP A 306 -33.12 -1.89 18.16
C ASP A 306 -33.65 -1.90 16.71
N CYS A 307 -32.87 -1.27 15.78
CA CYS A 307 -33.21 -1.21 14.35
C CYS A 307 -31.93 -1.28 13.52
N ASP A 308 -31.59 -2.48 13.06
CA ASP A 308 -30.47 -2.69 12.14
C ASP A 308 -30.85 -2.16 10.74
N PRO A 309 -30.08 -1.16 10.21
CA PRO A 309 -30.40 -0.52 8.94
C PRO A 309 -30.29 -1.48 7.74
N LEU A 310 -29.49 -2.54 7.84
CA LEU A 310 -29.39 -3.57 6.81
C LEU A 310 -30.63 -4.48 6.80
N LEU A 311 -31.06 -4.94 7.98
CA LEU A 311 -32.28 -5.75 8.11
C LEU A 311 -33.54 -4.95 7.77
N ALA A 312 -33.53 -3.64 8.01
CA ALA A 312 -34.60 -2.73 7.65
C ALA A 312 -34.64 -2.39 6.14
N GLY A 313 -33.63 -2.78 5.37
CA GLY A 313 -33.55 -2.45 3.95
C GLY A 313 -33.16 -0.99 3.64
N HIS A 314 -32.72 -0.22 4.66
CA HIS A 314 -32.28 1.16 4.47
C HIS A 314 -30.93 1.26 3.77
N ILE A 315 -30.12 0.22 3.89
CA ILE A 315 -28.80 0.08 3.23
C ILE A 315 -28.72 -1.28 2.57
N SER A 316 -27.96 -1.35 1.47
CA SER A 316 -27.77 -2.60 0.69
C SER A 316 -26.50 -3.37 1.08
N ALA A 317 -25.55 -2.74 1.78
CA ALA A 317 -24.32 -3.35 2.24
C ALA A 317 -23.92 -2.83 3.63
N PRO A 318 -23.27 -3.65 4.47
CA PRO A 318 -22.86 -3.28 5.84
C PRO A 318 -21.94 -2.06 5.91
N ASP A 319 -21.13 -1.86 4.87
CA ASP A 319 -20.16 -0.77 4.78
C ASP A 319 -20.82 0.61 4.53
N GLN A 320 -22.12 0.65 4.35
CA GLN A 320 -22.91 1.87 4.07
C GLN A 320 -23.46 2.55 5.33
N THR A 321 -23.23 1.99 6.51
CA THR A 321 -23.62 2.61 7.78
C THR A 321 -22.81 3.85 8.06
N SER A 322 -23.41 5.04 7.99
CA SER A 322 -22.76 6.32 8.32
C SER A 322 -23.09 6.76 9.73
N PRO A 323 -22.11 6.99 10.60
CA PRO A 323 -22.33 7.62 11.89
C PRO A 323 -22.43 9.15 11.75
N GLY A 324 -23.38 9.76 12.37
CA GLY A 324 -23.86 11.12 12.46
C GLY A 324 -22.91 12.35 12.48
N VAL A 325 -21.76 12.33 11.78
CA VAL A 325 -20.90 13.50 11.53
C VAL A 325 -20.39 13.40 10.09
N PRO A 326 -21.23 13.74 9.10
CA PRO A 326 -21.00 13.34 7.72
C PRO A 326 -19.74 13.96 7.09
N GLY A 327 -19.50 15.26 7.26
CA GLY A 327 -18.39 15.93 6.59
C GLY A 327 -17.00 15.51 7.06
N LEU A 328 -16.80 15.43 8.38
CA LEU A 328 -15.52 15.03 8.95
C LEU A 328 -15.24 13.53 8.76
N PHE A 329 -16.29 12.70 8.81
CA PHE A 329 -16.15 11.26 8.54
C PHE A 329 -15.82 11.00 7.06
N LEU A 330 -16.45 11.73 6.14
CA LEU A 330 -16.12 11.68 4.72
C LEU A 330 -14.67 12.13 4.47
N ALA A 331 -14.23 13.22 5.13
CA ALA A 331 -12.83 13.67 5.08
C ALA A 331 -11.86 12.60 5.62
N CYS A 332 -12.24 11.88 6.68
CA CYS A 332 -11.50 10.74 7.22
C CYS A 332 -11.34 9.62 6.17
N ALA A 333 -12.42 9.18 5.54
CA ALA A 333 -12.41 8.13 4.52
C ALA A 333 -11.58 8.54 3.29
N TYR A 334 -11.77 9.78 2.82
CA TYR A 334 -11.00 10.31 1.70
C TYR A 334 -9.51 10.46 2.02
N SER A 335 -9.15 10.86 3.24
CA SER A 335 -7.75 10.91 3.68
C SER A 335 -7.06 9.56 3.55
N GLY A 336 -7.71 8.49 4.01
CA GLY A 336 -7.21 7.13 3.87
C GLY A 336 -7.04 6.71 2.40
N THR A 337 -8.03 7.03 1.55
CA THR A 337 -7.96 6.74 0.11
C THR A 337 -6.83 7.48 -0.58
N LEU A 338 -6.72 8.80 -0.37
CA LEU A 338 -5.70 9.61 -1.03
C LEU A 338 -4.29 9.16 -0.64
N SER A 339 -4.07 8.82 0.64
CA SER A 339 -2.80 8.27 1.11
C SER A 339 -2.45 6.95 0.42
N THR A 340 -3.38 5.99 0.43
CA THR A 340 -3.15 4.67 -0.16
C THR A 340 -2.94 4.74 -1.67
N ALA A 341 -3.79 5.47 -2.39
CA ALA A 341 -3.74 5.55 -3.83
C ALA A 341 -2.48 6.28 -4.33
N SER A 342 -2.11 7.41 -3.69
CA SER A 342 -0.89 8.15 -4.05
C SER A 342 0.38 7.32 -3.90
N THR A 343 0.44 6.55 -2.82
CA THR A 343 1.56 5.65 -2.54
C THR A 343 1.65 4.52 -3.55
N SER A 344 0.52 3.88 -3.83
CA SER A 344 0.43 2.77 -4.78
C SER A 344 0.84 3.20 -6.18
N ILE A 345 0.32 4.33 -6.67
CA ILE A 345 0.65 4.91 -7.97
C ILE A 345 2.16 5.20 -8.07
N ASN A 346 2.72 5.86 -7.05
CA ASN A 346 4.15 6.17 -7.03
C ASN A 346 5.02 4.92 -7.01
N ALA A 347 4.64 3.90 -6.25
CA ALA A 347 5.39 2.65 -6.12
C ALA A 347 5.30 1.79 -7.40
N MET A 348 4.14 1.71 -8.05
CA MET A 348 4.01 1.02 -9.35
C MET A 348 4.86 1.68 -10.43
N ALA A 349 4.87 3.02 -10.49
CA ALA A 349 5.73 3.76 -11.40
C ALA A 349 7.22 3.52 -11.12
N ALA A 350 7.62 3.49 -9.84
CA ALA A 350 9.01 3.20 -9.44
C ALA A 350 9.46 1.82 -9.89
N VAL A 351 8.68 0.78 -9.60
CA VAL A 351 9.00 -0.61 -9.99
C VAL A 351 9.10 -0.73 -11.51
N THR A 352 8.17 -0.13 -12.24
CA THR A 352 8.17 -0.18 -13.72
C THR A 352 9.41 0.51 -14.30
N VAL A 353 9.81 1.66 -13.75
CA VAL A 353 11.04 2.34 -14.17
C VAL A 353 12.28 1.49 -13.89
N GLU A 354 12.39 0.93 -12.68
CA GLU A 354 13.57 0.18 -12.26
C GLU A 354 13.67 -1.18 -12.95
N ASP A 355 12.54 -1.89 -13.11
CA ASP A 355 12.54 -3.28 -13.54
C ASP A 355 12.33 -3.46 -15.05
N LEU A 356 11.67 -2.50 -15.71
CA LEU A 356 11.33 -2.60 -17.14
C LEU A 356 12.03 -1.54 -18.00
N VAL A 357 12.05 -0.26 -17.57
CA VAL A 357 12.56 0.84 -18.40
C VAL A 357 14.08 0.89 -18.37
N LYS A 358 14.70 0.98 -17.20
CA LYS A 358 16.16 1.09 -17.07
C LYS A 358 16.93 -0.08 -17.71
N PRO A 359 16.52 -1.36 -17.54
CA PRO A 359 17.22 -2.47 -18.18
C PRO A 359 17.13 -2.51 -19.71
N ARG A 360 16.06 -1.93 -20.28
CA ARG A 360 15.87 -1.87 -21.75
C ARG A 360 16.46 -0.61 -22.39
N LEU A 361 16.54 0.49 -21.63
CA LEU A 361 16.97 1.80 -22.10
C LEU A 361 18.02 2.41 -21.14
N PRO A 362 19.23 1.81 -21.06
CA PRO A 362 20.24 2.22 -20.07
C PRO A 362 20.84 3.61 -20.34
N THR A 363 20.71 4.14 -21.55
CA THR A 363 21.33 5.40 -22.01
C THR A 363 20.43 6.63 -21.83
N LEU A 364 19.28 6.50 -21.14
CA LEU A 364 18.34 7.61 -20.96
C LEU A 364 18.93 8.70 -20.05
N SER A 365 18.79 9.96 -20.51
CA SER A 365 19.16 11.10 -19.66
C SER A 365 18.25 11.20 -18.42
N PRO A 366 18.76 11.74 -17.29
CA PRO A 366 17.97 11.88 -16.06
C PRO A 366 16.65 12.64 -16.25
N ARG A 367 16.65 13.66 -17.14
CA ARG A 367 15.42 14.43 -17.46
C ARG A 367 14.38 13.59 -18.19
N ARG A 368 14.77 12.77 -19.17
CA ARG A 368 13.85 11.87 -19.89
C ARG A 368 13.31 10.79 -18.97
N LEU A 369 14.16 10.23 -18.11
CA LEU A 369 13.76 9.24 -17.13
C LEU A 369 12.72 9.80 -16.14
N MET A 370 12.91 11.06 -15.69
CA MET A 370 11.93 11.77 -14.85
C MET A 370 10.59 11.95 -15.56
N LEU A 371 10.62 12.34 -16.85
CA LEU A 371 9.39 12.51 -17.63
C LEU A 371 8.63 11.17 -17.78
N ILE A 372 9.35 10.08 -18.06
CA ILE A 372 8.79 8.73 -18.12
C ILE A 372 8.19 8.34 -16.75
N SER A 373 8.88 8.64 -15.64
CA SER A 373 8.39 8.37 -14.28
C SER A 373 7.05 9.06 -14.01
N LYS A 374 6.93 10.33 -14.38
CA LYS A 374 5.68 11.09 -14.26
C LYS A 374 4.58 10.56 -15.18
N GLY A 375 4.92 10.21 -16.41
CA GLY A 375 3.99 9.62 -17.38
C GLY A 375 3.46 8.26 -16.89
N LEU A 376 4.30 7.43 -16.28
CA LEU A 376 3.89 6.16 -15.67
C LEU A 376 2.98 6.37 -14.45
N SER A 377 3.25 7.39 -13.61
CA SER A 377 2.36 7.73 -12.50
C SER A 377 0.97 8.14 -13.01
N LEU A 378 0.90 8.93 -14.09
CA LEU A 378 -0.37 9.28 -14.73
C LEU A 378 -1.08 8.04 -15.32
N PHE A 379 -0.34 7.17 -16.01
CA PHE A 379 -0.87 5.93 -16.56
C PHE A 379 -1.48 5.02 -15.49
N TYR A 380 -0.74 4.76 -14.38
CA TYR A 380 -1.24 3.93 -13.28
C TYR A 380 -2.40 4.58 -12.54
N GLY A 381 -2.40 5.91 -12.38
CA GLY A 381 -3.54 6.63 -11.83
C GLY A 381 -4.81 6.40 -12.66
N THR A 382 -4.72 6.52 -13.98
CA THR A 382 -5.84 6.25 -14.91
C THR A 382 -6.26 4.78 -14.85
N ALA A 383 -5.32 3.85 -14.83
CA ALA A 383 -5.63 2.42 -14.71
C ALA A 383 -6.39 2.10 -13.42
N CYS A 384 -5.99 2.69 -12.28
CA CYS A 384 -6.68 2.51 -11.00
C CYS A 384 -8.11 3.08 -11.05
N ILE A 385 -8.33 4.22 -11.69
CA ILE A 385 -9.68 4.80 -11.87
C ILE A 385 -10.54 3.86 -12.73
N THR A 386 -9.99 3.29 -13.80
CA THR A 386 -10.71 2.32 -14.64
C THR A 386 -11.10 1.08 -13.85
N VAL A 387 -10.20 0.54 -13.01
CA VAL A 387 -10.52 -0.60 -12.15
C VAL A 387 -11.55 -0.23 -11.09
N ALA A 388 -11.50 0.98 -10.52
CA ALA A 388 -12.51 1.47 -9.58
C ALA A 388 -13.91 1.52 -10.23
N ALA A 389 -13.97 1.95 -11.48
CA ALA A 389 -15.20 1.96 -12.26
C ALA A 389 -15.75 0.54 -12.49
N LEU A 390 -14.88 -0.43 -12.76
CA LEU A 390 -15.28 -1.85 -12.89
C LEU A 390 -15.64 -2.47 -11.53
N ALA A 391 -15.03 -2.04 -10.44
CA ALA A 391 -15.33 -2.52 -9.09
C ALA A 391 -16.76 -2.20 -8.66
N SER A 392 -17.38 -1.15 -9.23
CA SER A 392 -18.80 -0.83 -9.01
C SER A 392 -19.76 -1.93 -9.46
N LEU A 393 -19.33 -2.80 -10.38
CA LEU A 393 -20.10 -3.94 -10.88
C LEU A 393 -19.96 -5.18 -10.00
N LEU A 394 -18.99 -5.20 -9.07
CA LEU A 394 -18.72 -6.31 -8.16
C LEU A 394 -19.45 -6.04 -6.85
N GLY A 395 -20.55 -6.74 -6.58
CA GLY A 395 -21.22 -6.73 -5.28
C GLY A 395 -20.35 -7.43 -4.21
N GLY A 396 -20.29 -6.87 -2.98
CA GLY A 396 -19.60 -7.51 -1.84
C GLY A 396 -18.94 -6.51 -0.90
N GLY A 397 -18.54 -6.97 0.30
CA GLY A 397 -17.85 -6.13 1.29
C GLY A 397 -16.45 -5.73 0.85
N VAL A 398 -16.16 -4.44 0.84
CA VAL A 398 -14.89 -3.88 0.36
C VAL A 398 -13.67 -4.35 1.18
N LEU A 399 -13.85 -4.58 2.50
CA LEU A 399 -12.77 -5.05 3.38
C LEU A 399 -12.34 -6.47 3.02
N GLN A 400 -13.29 -7.39 2.88
CA GLN A 400 -13.01 -8.78 2.50
C GLN A 400 -12.37 -8.84 1.12
N GLY A 401 -12.92 -8.11 0.14
CA GLY A 401 -12.38 -8.07 -1.22
C GLY A 401 -10.93 -7.61 -1.27
N SER A 402 -10.59 -6.56 -0.52
CA SER A 402 -9.23 -6.02 -0.48
C SER A 402 -8.22 -6.97 0.15
N PHE A 403 -8.53 -7.58 1.29
CA PHE A 403 -7.67 -8.57 1.92
C PHE A 403 -7.55 -9.86 1.09
N THR A 404 -8.63 -10.25 0.40
CA THR A 404 -8.60 -11.39 -0.53
C THR A 404 -7.60 -11.15 -1.66
N VAL A 405 -7.67 -10.01 -2.36
CA VAL A 405 -6.72 -9.66 -3.44
C VAL A 405 -5.28 -9.67 -2.93
N MET A 406 -5.04 -8.99 -1.80
CA MET A 406 -3.70 -8.92 -1.21
C MET A 406 -3.21 -10.27 -0.69
N GLY A 407 -4.06 -11.09 -0.09
CA GLY A 407 -3.70 -12.43 0.39
C GLY A 407 -3.39 -13.39 -0.74
N VAL A 408 -4.26 -13.45 -1.76
CA VAL A 408 -4.14 -14.40 -2.89
C VAL A 408 -2.89 -14.14 -3.73
N ILE A 409 -2.57 -12.88 -4.01
CA ILE A 409 -1.43 -12.53 -4.87
C ILE A 409 -0.18 -12.25 -4.04
N GLY A 410 -0.31 -11.56 -2.91
CA GLY A 410 0.81 -11.19 -2.04
C GLY A 410 1.37 -12.36 -1.24
N GLY A 411 0.53 -13.34 -0.86
CA GLY A 411 0.98 -14.52 -0.12
C GLY A 411 2.04 -15.34 -0.86
N PRO A 412 1.77 -15.81 -2.09
CA PRO A 412 2.76 -16.50 -2.90
C PRO A 412 4.03 -15.69 -3.14
N LEU A 413 3.89 -14.38 -3.36
CA LEU A 413 5.03 -13.50 -3.52
C LEU A 413 5.89 -13.42 -2.25
N LEU A 414 5.27 -13.31 -1.06
CA LEU A 414 5.97 -13.43 0.22
C LEU A 414 6.71 -14.77 0.32
N GLY A 415 6.08 -15.88 -0.09
CA GLY A 415 6.69 -17.20 -0.14
C GLY A 415 7.97 -17.23 -0.98
N ALA A 416 8.00 -16.55 -2.14
CA ALA A 416 9.20 -16.43 -2.95
C ALA A 416 10.34 -15.67 -2.26
N PHE A 417 10.03 -14.61 -1.50
CA PHE A 417 11.04 -13.90 -0.69
C PHE A 417 11.53 -14.75 0.48
N VAL A 418 10.65 -15.49 1.14
CA VAL A 418 11.03 -16.44 2.19
C VAL A 418 11.97 -17.52 1.65
N LEU A 419 11.64 -18.12 0.50
CA LEU A 419 12.52 -19.07 -0.19
C LEU A 419 13.88 -18.44 -0.52
N GLY A 420 13.88 -17.20 -0.99
CA GLY A 420 15.11 -16.49 -1.34
C GLY A 420 16.02 -16.21 -0.16
N MET A 421 15.47 -15.70 0.94
CA MET A 421 16.23 -15.22 2.10
C MET A 421 16.62 -16.33 3.07
N PHE A 422 15.79 -17.36 3.23
CA PHE A 422 15.94 -18.36 4.27
C PHE A 422 16.22 -19.78 3.76
N VAL A 423 16.04 -20.07 2.46
CA VAL A 423 16.26 -21.40 1.90
C VAL A 423 17.38 -21.39 0.87
N PRO A 424 18.63 -21.67 1.26
CA PRO A 424 19.77 -21.69 0.33
C PRO A 424 19.62 -22.71 -0.80
N ALA A 425 18.98 -23.85 -0.50
CA ALA A 425 18.81 -24.96 -1.44
C ALA A 425 17.86 -24.63 -2.62
N CYS A 426 17.04 -23.55 -2.49
CA CYS A 426 16.09 -23.20 -3.54
C CYS A 426 16.80 -22.79 -4.83
N ASN A 427 16.49 -23.51 -5.93
CA ASN A 427 17.16 -23.37 -7.21
C ASN A 427 16.39 -22.48 -8.20
N THR A 428 17.10 -22.05 -9.27
CA THR A 428 16.58 -21.13 -10.29
C THR A 428 16.47 -21.74 -11.66
N ALA A 429 17.25 -22.75 -11.98
CA ALA A 429 17.24 -23.37 -13.29
C ALA A 429 18.03 -24.68 -13.32
N THR A 430 17.39 -25.72 -13.83
CA THR A 430 18.08 -26.79 -14.54
C THR A 430 17.62 -26.77 -15.98
N PRO A 431 18.52 -26.93 -16.98
CA PRO A 431 18.17 -26.85 -18.40
C PRO A 431 17.15 -27.90 -18.87
N LEU A 432 16.92 -28.92 -18.08
CA LEU A 432 16.16 -30.11 -18.47
C LEU A 432 14.67 -30.09 -18.05
N LEU A 433 14.28 -29.25 -17.10
CA LEU A 433 12.90 -29.14 -16.63
C LEU A 433 12.56 -27.65 -16.49
N ALA A 434 11.60 -27.17 -17.23
CA ALA A 434 11.06 -25.80 -17.16
C ALA A 434 10.46 -25.45 -15.78
N LEU A 435 10.44 -26.36 -14.82
CA LEU A 435 9.99 -26.16 -13.44
C LEU A 435 11.16 -25.77 -12.54
N GLN A 436 11.42 -24.47 -12.50
CA GLN A 436 12.30 -23.88 -11.47
C GLN A 436 11.61 -23.98 -10.11
N GLY A 437 12.33 -24.35 -9.04
CA GLY A 437 11.73 -24.54 -7.72
C GLY A 437 10.90 -23.34 -7.25
N VAL A 438 11.43 -22.10 -7.43
CA VAL A 438 10.69 -20.88 -7.07
C VAL A 438 9.50 -20.61 -7.99
N PHE A 439 9.59 -20.85 -9.29
CA PHE A 439 8.46 -20.65 -10.20
C PHE A 439 7.35 -21.66 -9.98
N GLY A 440 7.72 -22.93 -9.83
CA GLY A 440 6.76 -23.98 -9.49
C GLY A 440 6.06 -23.69 -8.16
N GLY A 441 6.83 -23.26 -7.13
CA GLY A 441 6.27 -22.82 -5.86
C GLY A 441 5.28 -21.65 -6.01
N LEU A 442 5.67 -20.59 -6.73
CA LEU A 442 4.78 -19.45 -7.03
C LEU A 442 3.51 -19.86 -7.76
N SER A 443 3.63 -20.74 -8.77
CA SER A 443 2.48 -21.21 -9.55
C SER A 443 1.52 -22.03 -8.67
N VAL A 444 2.03 -22.96 -7.87
CA VAL A 444 1.22 -23.77 -6.95
C VAL A 444 0.53 -22.87 -5.92
N GLY A 445 1.29 -21.95 -5.29
CA GLY A 445 0.74 -21.05 -4.29
C GLY A 445 -0.35 -20.12 -4.83
N LEU A 446 -0.11 -19.53 -6.01
CA LEU A 446 -1.09 -18.64 -6.65
C LEU A 446 -2.34 -19.41 -7.09
N THR A 447 -2.18 -20.58 -7.70
CA THR A 447 -3.31 -21.40 -8.16
C THR A 447 -4.16 -21.86 -6.99
N LEU A 448 -3.53 -22.35 -5.91
CA LEU A 448 -4.24 -22.84 -4.73
C LEU A 448 -4.99 -21.73 -4.00
N SER A 449 -4.33 -20.59 -3.74
CA SER A 449 -4.96 -19.46 -3.07
C SER A 449 -6.09 -18.84 -3.91
N LEU A 450 -5.90 -18.75 -5.24
CA LEU A 450 -6.94 -18.26 -6.15
C LEU A 450 -8.13 -19.22 -6.21
N TRP A 451 -7.88 -20.53 -6.30
CA TRP A 451 -8.93 -21.55 -6.31
C TRP A 451 -9.81 -21.49 -5.05
N VAL A 452 -9.20 -21.41 -3.88
CA VAL A 452 -9.94 -21.31 -2.61
C VAL A 452 -10.70 -19.99 -2.51
N ALA A 453 -10.10 -18.87 -2.94
CA ALA A 453 -10.76 -17.56 -2.90
C ALA A 453 -11.98 -17.48 -3.84
N VAL A 454 -11.86 -18.01 -5.07
CA VAL A 454 -12.98 -18.08 -6.02
C VAL A 454 -14.06 -19.02 -5.48
N GLY A 455 -13.69 -20.20 -4.97
CA GLY A 455 -14.62 -21.14 -4.36
C GLY A 455 -15.36 -20.53 -3.15
N GLY A 456 -14.64 -19.83 -2.27
CA GLY A 456 -15.24 -19.11 -1.12
C GLY A 456 -16.16 -17.96 -1.51
N SER A 457 -15.93 -17.33 -2.67
CA SER A 457 -16.82 -16.29 -3.21
C SER A 457 -18.10 -16.89 -3.82
N LEU A 458 -17.99 -18.04 -4.51
CA LEU A 458 -19.13 -18.73 -5.12
C LEU A 458 -19.98 -19.50 -4.08
N TYR A 459 -19.35 -20.00 -3.02
CA TYR A 459 -19.96 -20.80 -1.96
C TYR A 459 -19.66 -20.21 -0.58
N PRO A 460 -20.18 -19.02 -0.21
CA PRO A 460 -19.86 -18.35 1.04
C PRO A 460 -20.22 -19.18 2.28
N ALA A 461 -19.50 -19.02 3.37
CA ALA A 461 -19.77 -19.72 4.62
C ALA A 461 -21.13 -19.30 5.19
N PRO A 462 -21.96 -20.24 5.72
CA PRO A 462 -23.21 -19.90 6.39
C PRO A 462 -22.96 -18.97 7.58
N ALA A 463 -23.91 -18.11 7.90
CA ALA A 463 -23.79 -17.09 8.94
C ALA A 463 -23.43 -17.67 10.33
N ASN A 464 -23.92 -18.87 10.65
CA ASN A 464 -23.62 -19.58 11.89
C ASN A 464 -22.14 -20.02 11.98
N ILE A 465 -21.56 -20.52 10.88
CA ILE A 465 -20.14 -20.89 10.79
C ILE A 465 -19.26 -19.63 10.76
N ALA A 466 -19.70 -18.60 10.01
CA ALA A 466 -18.99 -17.33 9.95
C ALA A 466 -18.97 -16.58 11.29
N GLY A 467 -19.83 -16.92 12.25
CA GLY A 467 -19.88 -16.33 13.59
C GLY A 467 -20.50 -14.91 13.60
N VAL A 468 -21.47 -14.65 12.71
CA VAL A 468 -22.22 -13.40 12.68
C VAL A 468 -23.08 -13.30 13.94
N LEU A 469 -22.95 -12.19 14.67
CA LEU A 469 -23.72 -11.94 15.89
C LEU A 469 -25.14 -11.45 15.56
N PRO A 470 -26.13 -11.78 16.40
CA PRO A 470 -27.52 -11.41 16.15
C PRO A 470 -27.72 -9.89 16.13
N ALA A 471 -28.58 -9.42 15.23
CA ALA A 471 -29.04 -8.05 15.11
C ALA A 471 -30.58 -8.03 15.06
N SER A 472 -31.19 -6.94 15.50
CA SER A 472 -32.64 -6.80 15.57
C SER A 472 -33.17 -5.78 14.57
N GLY A 473 -34.17 -6.16 13.80
CA GLY A 473 -34.98 -5.24 12.96
C GLY A 473 -36.37 -4.93 13.53
N ALA A 474 -36.66 -5.37 14.78
CA ALA A 474 -38.03 -5.40 15.32
C ALA A 474 -38.63 -4.01 15.56
N HIS A 475 -37.84 -2.96 15.78
CA HIS A 475 -38.28 -1.61 16.09
C HIS A 475 -37.94 -0.59 15.00
N CYS A 476 -37.74 -1.05 13.77
CA CYS A 476 -37.52 -0.14 12.66
C CYS A 476 -38.80 0.61 12.30
N PRO A 477 -38.80 1.95 12.18
CA PRO A 477 -39.92 2.69 11.68
C PRO A 477 -40.23 2.24 10.25
N LEU A 478 -41.45 1.79 10.01
CA LEU A 478 -41.95 1.52 8.66
C LEU A 478 -41.97 2.85 7.91
N TYR A 479 -41.07 3.01 6.96
CA TYR A 479 -41.11 4.15 6.05
C TYR A 479 -42.25 3.92 5.07
N ASN A 480 -43.42 4.49 5.37
CA ASN A 480 -44.51 4.58 4.41
C ASN A 480 -44.03 5.50 3.27
N HIS A 481 -43.61 4.92 2.17
CA HIS A 481 -43.50 5.62 0.90
C HIS A 481 -44.92 5.95 0.36
N THR A 482 -45.63 6.84 1.04
CA THR A 482 -46.84 7.48 0.53
C THR A 482 -46.53 8.95 0.32
N ALA A 483 -45.86 9.25 -0.79
CA ALA A 483 -45.95 10.59 -1.38
C ALA A 483 -45.89 10.45 -2.90
N SER A 484 -47.07 10.56 -3.49
CA SER A 484 -47.34 11.08 -4.84
C SER A 484 -46.80 10.27 -6.02
N THR A 485 -47.56 9.26 -6.43
CA THR A 485 -48.10 9.17 -7.80
C THR A 485 -49.08 7.98 -7.89
N ASN A 486 -50.25 8.18 -8.49
CA ASN A 486 -51.27 7.21 -8.74
C ASN A 486 -50.77 5.95 -9.47
N HIS A 487 -50.45 4.91 -8.74
CA HIS A 487 -50.58 3.53 -9.18
C HIS A 487 -50.79 2.65 -7.94
N THR A 488 -52.03 2.27 -7.75
CA THR A 488 -52.50 1.29 -6.79
C THR A 488 -51.85 -0.04 -7.08
N LEU A 489 -50.78 -0.38 -6.35
CA LEU A 489 -50.34 -1.74 -6.16
C LEU A 489 -50.41 -2.02 -4.66
N LEU A 490 -51.39 -2.76 -4.26
CA LEU A 490 -51.51 -3.42 -2.98
C LEU A 490 -50.24 -4.26 -2.75
N MET A 491 -49.30 -3.70 -2.02
CA MET A 491 -48.24 -4.50 -1.40
C MET A 491 -48.78 -5.02 -0.07
N GLY A 492 -49.20 -6.26 -0.09
CA GLY A 492 -49.35 -7.09 1.11
C GLY A 492 -48.00 -7.20 1.84
N PRO A 493 -47.97 -7.74 3.09
CA PRO A 493 -46.72 -7.96 3.82
C PRO A 493 -45.76 -8.65 2.91
N LEU A 494 -44.50 -8.14 2.86
CA LEU A 494 -43.44 -8.77 2.10
C LEU A 494 -43.51 -10.27 2.33
N PRO A 495 -43.61 -11.08 1.27
CA PRO A 495 -43.54 -12.53 1.45
C PRO A 495 -42.28 -12.82 2.21
N PRO A 496 -42.30 -13.75 3.20
CA PRO A 496 -41.11 -14.18 3.88
C PRO A 496 -40.10 -14.49 2.76
N GLN A 497 -38.96 -13.81 2.78
CA GLN A 497 -37.91 -14.07 1.81
C GLN A 497 -37.73 -15.59 1.81
N HIS A 498 -38.20 -16.22 0.74
CA HIS A 498 -37.91 -17.63 0.53
C HIS A 498 -36.42 -17.77 0.81
N PRO A 499 -36.01 -18.71 1.66
CA PRO A 499 -34.60 -19.02 1.82
C PRO A 499 -34.10 -19.25 0.40
N SER A 500 -33.33 -18.26 -0.13
CA SER A 500 -32.65 -18.43 -1.39
C SER A 500 -31.93 -19.75 -1.24
N ARG A 501 -32.29 -20.76 -2.06
CA ARG A 501 -31.66 -22.08 -2.05
C ARG A 501 -30.18 -21.80 -2.13
N GLU A 502 -29.50 -21.86 -0.98
CA GLU A 502 -28.04 -21.78 -0.94
C GLU A 502 -27.55 -22.86 -1.92
N PRO A 503 -26.70 -22.53 -2.89
CA PRO A 503 -26.19 -23.51 -3.82
C PRO A 503 -25.61 -24.67 -3.01
N ALA A 504 -26.10 -25.90 -3.30
CA ALA A 504 -25.72 -27.10 -2.56
C ALA A 504 -24.19 -27.21 -2.59
N ARG A 505 -23.55 -27.07 -1.44
CA ARG A 505 -22.09 -27.14 -1.33
C ARG A 505 -21.60 -28.55 -1.66
N PRO A 506 -20.52 -28.69 -2.45
CA PRO A 506 -19.88 -29.97 -2.62
C PRO A 506 -19.39 -30.50 -1.25
N PRO A 507 -19.71 -31.74 -0.85
CA PRO A 507 -19.55 -32.19 0.55
C PRO A 507 -18.11 -32.21 1.08
N ILE A 508 -17.07 -32.35 0.25
CA ILE A 508 -15.65 -32.38 0.68
C ILE A 508 -14.98 -31.01 0.46
N VAL A 509 -15.26 -30.34 -0.66
CA VAL A 509 -14.63 -29.11 -1.08
C VAL A 509 -15.28 -27.89 -0.41
N GLY A 510 -16.55 -28.03 0.00
CA GLY A 510 -17.33 -26.96 0.65
C GLY A 510 -16.72 -26.48 1.96
N ASP A 511 -16.14 -27.36 2.77
CA ASP A 511 -15.43 -26.97 3.99
C ASP A 511 -14.12 -26.21 3.69
N PHE A 512 -13.44 -26.57 2.61
CA PHE A 512 -12.24 -25.88 2.15
C PHE A 512 -12.55 -24.46 1.66
N TYR A 513 -13.69 -24.26 1.02
CA TYR A 513 -14.17 -22.96 0.58
C TYR A 513 -14.67 -22.07 1.73
N ALA A 514 -15.01 -22.67 2.87
CA ALA A 514 -15.43 -21.94 4.06
C ALA A 514 -14.29 -21.32 4.87
N ILE A 515 -13.02 -21.62 4.53
CA ILE A 515 -11.85 -21.08 5.22
C ILE A 515 -11.89 -19.54 5.22
N SER A 516 -11.61 -18.94 6.39
CA SER A 516 -11.55 -17.49 6.54
C SER A 516 -10.59 -16.86 5.52
N TYR A 517 -11.03 -15.77 4.89
CA TYR A 517 -10.25 -15.04 3.90
C TYR A 517 -8.88 -14.54 4.43
N LEU A 518 -8.73 -14.37 5.76
CA LEU A 518 -7.46 -14.02 6.39
C LEU A 518 -6.39 -15.09 6.20
N TYR A 519 -6.77 -16.35 6.02
CA TYR A 519 -5.81 -17.43 5.78
C TYR A 519 -5.35 -17.56 4.32
N TYR A 520 -5.95 -16.84 3.35
CA TYR A 520 -5.54 -16.96 1.95
C TYR A 520 -4.08 -16.57 1.72
N GLY A 521 -3.59 -15.52 2.42
CA GLY A 521 -2.19 -15.15 2.40
C GLY A 521 -1.28 -16.21 3.01
N ALA A 522 -1.69 -16.83 4.11
CA ALA A 522 -0.97 -17.92 4.75
C ALA A 522 -0.92 -19.16 3.85
N LEU A 523 -2.05 -19.54 3.26
CA LEU A 523 -2.15 -20.65 2.33
C LEU A 523 -1.22 -20.47 1.12
N GLY A 524 -1.27 -19.28 0.49
CA GLY A 524 -0.40 -18.94 -0.64
C GLY A 524 1.09 -18.95 -0.27
N THR A 525 1.45 -18.39 0.89
CA THR A 525 2.84 -18.36 1.36
C THR A 525 3.38 -19.77 1.65
N LEU A 526 2.64 -20.55 2.46
CA LEU A 526 3.07 -21.87 2.89
C LEU A 526 3.14 -22.85 1.71
N SER A 527 2.14 -22.85 0.83
CA SER A 527 2.15 -23.71 -0.35
C SER A 527 3.28 -23.36 -1.32
N THR A 528 3.57 -22.06 -1.51
CA THR A 528 4.73 -21.62 -2.29
C THR A 528 6.04 -22.10 -1.71
N VAL A 529 6.22 -21.98 -0.37
CA VAL A 529 7.45 -22.42 0.30
C VAL A 529 7.60 -23.94 0.22
N LEU A 530 6.56 -24.69 0.56
CA LEU A 530 6.59 -26.15 0.54
C LEU A 530 6.84 -26.70 -0.87
N ALA A 531 6.07 -26.25 -1.85
CA ALA A 531 6.24 -26.67 -3.25
C ALA A 531 7.61 -26.24 -3.80
N GLY A 532 8.05 -25.00 -3.51
CA GLY A 532 9.33 -24.49 -3.95
C GLY A 532 10.52 -25.28 -3.39
N VAL A 533 10.46 -25.66 -2.10
CA VAL A 533 11.48 -26.51 -1.47
C VAL A 533 11.45 -27.90 -2.10
N LEU A 534 10.29 -28.54 -2.19
CA LEU A 534 10.16 -29.89 -2.76
C LEU A 534 10.69 -29.95 -4.20
N LEU A 535 10.24 -29.03 -5.05
CA LEU A 535 10.68 -28.98 -6.45
C LEU A 535 12.19 -28.69 -6.57
N SER A 536 12.75 -27.86 -5.68
CA SER A 536 14.19 -27.59 -5.66
C SER A 536 15.02 -28.81 -5.30
N TYR A 537 14.55 -29.64 -4.35
CA TYR A 537 15.24 -30.88 -4.01
C TYR A 537 15.11 -31.94 -5.13
N LEU A 538 13.96 -32.02 -5.79
CA LEU A 538 13.75 -32.93 -6.93
C LEU A 538 14.58 -32.54 -8.18
N ALA A 539 14.74 -31.24 -8.42
CA ALA A 539 15.47 -30.72 -9.57
C ALA A 539 16.98 -30.54 -9.34
N GLY A 540 17.47 -30.81 -8.12
CA GLY A 540 18.84 -30.61 -7.69
C GLY A 540 19.02 -29.31 -6.91
N PRO A 541 19.37 -29.38 -5.61
CA PRO A 541 19.48 -28.20 -4.75
C PRO A 541 20.67 -27.34 -5.10
N THR A 542 20.52 -26.02 -5.01
CA THR A 542 21.62 -25.05 -5.20
C THR A 542 22.60 -25.15 -4.03
N LYS A 543 23.91 -25.24 -4.32
CA LYS A 543 24.95 -25.20 -3.31
C LYS A 543 25.14 -23.77 -2.79
N ARG A 544 25.25 -23.58 -1.47
CA ARG A 544 25.44 -22.24 -0.85
C ARG A 544 26.62 -21.45 -1.43
N ALA A 545 27.70 -22.12 -1.82
CA ALA A 545 28.89 -21.51 -2.42
C ALA A 545 28.63 -20.84 -3.79
N GLN A 546 27.53 -21.18 -4.46
CA GLN A 546 27.15 -20.62 -5.77
C GLN A 546 26.32 -19.35 -5.65
N LEU A 547 25.90 -18.96 -4.44
CA LEU A 547 25.05 -17.81 -4.21
C LEU A 547 25.89 -16.53 -4.06
N PRO A 548 25.41 -15.39 -4.58
CA PRO A 548 26.05 -14.10 -4.36
C PRO A 548 26.10 -13.78 -2.85
N PRO A 549 27.18 -13.14 -2.36
CA PRO A 549 27.29 -12.76 -0.96
C PRO A 549 26.21 -11.70 -0.61
N GLY A 550 25.65 -11.80 0.60
CA GLY A 550 24.68 -10.82 1.13
C GLY A 550 23.24 -10.99 0.69
N VAL A 551 22.89 -12.04 -0.10
CA VAL A 551 21.49 -12.32 -0.47
C VAL A 551 20.74 -13.14 0.57
N LEU A 552 21.44 -13.92 1.39
CA LEU A 552 20.86 -14.69 2.48
C LEU A 552 20.84 -13.88 3.78
N TRP A 553 19.81 -14.06 4.57
CA TRP A 553 19.68 -13.39 5.86
C TRP A 553 20.87 -13.68 6.82
N TRP A 554 21.38 -14.91 6.82
CA TRP A 554 22.54 -15.34 7.66
C TRP A 554 23.86 -14.68 7.27
N ASP A 555 24.03 -14.24 6.02
CA ASP A 555 25.26 -13.59 5.60
C ASP A 555 25.36 -12.18 6.18
N ILE A 556 24.21 -11.57 6.45
CA ILE A 556 24.10 -10.23 7.04
C ILE A 556 24.48 -10.26 8.53
N THR A 557 24.08 -11.30 9.25
CA THR A 557 24.40 -11.45 10.68
C THR A 557 25.87 -11.70 10.93
N LYS A 558 26.57 -12.38 10.01
CA LYS A 558 28.02 -12.62 10.11
C LYS A 558 28.86 -11.34 9.92
N GLN A 559 28.43 -10.42 9.06
CA GLN A 559 29.14 -9.15 8.89
C GLN A 559 29.00 -8.22 10.11
N THR A 560 27.91 -8.30 10.86
CA THR A 560 27.72 -7.52 12.09
C THR A 560 28.58 -8.03 13.25
N SER A 561 28.85 -9.34 13.33
CA SER A 561 29.69 -9.91 14.38
C SER A 561 31.19 -9.70 14.14
N SER A 562 31.61 -9.37 12.92
CA SER A 562 33.01 -9.04 12.59
C SER A 562 33.39 -7.57 12.79
N VAL A 563 32.41 -6.70 13.10
CA VAL A 563 32.60 -5.27 13.45
C VAL A 563 32.16 -5.08 14.91
N SER A 564 32.80 -5.80 15.85
CA SER A 564 32.83 -5.41 17.26
C SER A 564 33.91 -4.36 17.42
N PRO A 565 33.68 -3.24 18.10
CA PRO A 565 34.73 -2.28 18.39
C PRO A 565 35.71 -2.91 19.37
N ALA A 566 36.93 -3.14 18.91
CA ALA A 566 38.06 -3.41 19.81
C ALA A 566 38.30 -2.13 20.63
N GLY A 567 37.66 -2.03 21.77
CA GLY A 567 38.08 -1.19 22.88
C GLY A 567 39.13 -1.98 23.67
N GLY A 568 40.37 -1.55 23.65
CA GLY A 568 41.38 -2.17 24.48
C GLY A 568 42.77 -1.74 24.06
N THR A 569 43.33 -0.72 24.75
CA THR A 569 44.73 -0.49 25.11
C THR A 569 45.79 -1.05 24.17
N ALA A 570 46.55 -0.15 23.55
CA ALA A 570 47.78 -0.44 22.87
C ALA A 570 48.84 -1.02 23.83
N PRO A 571 49.55 -2.06 23.46
CA PRO A 571 50.94 -2.26 23.87
C PRO A 571 51.87 -1.96 22.71
N SER A 572 52.85 -1.12 23.01
CA SER A 572 54.06 -0.87 22.25
C SER A 572 54.84 -2.15 21.98
N GLY A 573 55.27 -2.38 20.75
CA GLY A 573 56.35 -3.30 20.53
C GLY A 573 56.26 -4.14 19.25
N GLY A 574 57.15 -3.86 18.27
CA GLY A 574 57.71 -4.90 17.44
C GLY A 574 56.98 -5.32 16.19
N CYS A 575 57.33 -4.75 15.08
CA CYS A 575 57.06 -5.23 13.73
C CYS A 575 57.90 -6.51 13.45
N PRO A 576 57.33 -7.64 13.01
CA PRO A 576 58.10 -8.65 12.28
C PRO A 576 57.68 -8.58 10.79
N THR A 577 58.59 -8.10 9.99
CA THR A 577 58.67 -8.29 8.53
C THR A 577 58.62 -9.78 8.19
N LYS A 578 57.51 -10.24 7.61
CA LYS A 578 57.50 -11.50 6.87
C LYS A 578 57.73 -11.23 5.39
N VAL A 579 58.93 -11.60 4.96
CA VAL A 579 59.32 -11.65 3.56
C VAL A 579 58.58 -12.78 2.87
N CYS A 580 57.73 -12.47 1.90
CA CYS A 580 57.19 -13.45 0.96
C CYS A 580 58.26 -13.69 -0.13
N ARG A 581 58.74 -14.90 -0.24
CA ARG A 581 59.56 -15.37 -1.37
C ARG A 581 58.71 -16.22 -2.29
N ASP A 582 58.70 -15.86 -3.57
CA ASP A 582 58.16 -16.66 -4.67
C ASP A 582 59.11 -17.82 -4.97
N PRO A 583 58.66 -19.02 -5.32
CA PRO A 583 59.49 -20.19 -5.58
C PRO A 583 60.45 -20.07 -6.79
N GLN A 584 60.44 -18.98 -7.54
CA GLN A 584 61.30 -18.79 -8.72
C GLN A 584 62.21 -17.57 -8.66
N GLY A 585 62.39 -16.90 -7.53
CA GLY A 585 63.52 -16.02 -7.25
C GLY A 585 63.56 -14.64 -7.94
N GLY A 586 62.45 -14.09 -8.46
CA GLY A 586 62.41 -12.78 -9.10
C GLY A 586 61.72 -11.70 -8.24
N PRO A 587 62.13 -10.40 -8.32
CA PRO A 587 61.44 -9.33 -7.58
C PRO A 587 60.07 -8.99 -8.22
N CYS A 588 59.03 -8.81 -7.37
CA CYS A 588 57.72 -8.37 -7.79
C CYS A 588 57.74 -6.93 -8.34
N PRO A 589 56.97 -6.60 -9.39
CA PRO A 589 56.85 -5.25 -9.90
C PRO A 589 56.00 -4.37 -8.94
N GLU A 590 56.53 -3.17 -8.69
CA GLU A 590 55.86 -2.11 -7.90
C GLU A 590 54.58 -1.65 -8.56
N ALA A 591 53.50 -1.59 -7.76
CA ALA A 591 52.21 -0.98 -8.14
C ALA A 591 52.33 0.56 -8.15
N PRO A 592 51.70 1.26 -9.09
CA PRO A 592 51.78 2.72 -9.16
C PRO A 592 51.05 3.39 -7.99
N PRO A 593 51.49 4.57 -7.52
CA PRO A 593 50.92 5.24 -6.36
C PRO A 593 49.54 5.81 -6.67
N VAL A 594 48.57 5.49 -5.82
CA VAL A 594 47.23 6.10 -5.79
C VAL A 594 47.38 7.54 -5.28
N LEU A 595 47.17 8.52 -6.14
CA LEU A 595 47.08 9.94 -5.82
C LEU A 595 45.82 10.18 -4.95
N LEU A 596 46.03 10.38 -3.65
CA LEU A 596 45.07 10.96 -2.73
C LEU A 596 44.88 12.44 -3.07
N ALA A 597 43.74 12.80 -3.62
CA ALA A 597 43.31 14.17 -3.84
C ALA A 597 43.15 14.90 -2.49
N ARG A 598 43.93 15.99 -2.33
CA ARG A 598 43.80 16.93 -1.20
C ARG A 598 42.47 17.68 -1.27
N PRO A 599 41.82 17.98 -0.12
CA PRO A 599 40.65 18.85 -0.09
C PRO A 599 41.04 20.31 -0.40
N PRO A 600 40.17 21.11 -1.03
CA PRO A 600 40.44 22.51 -1.34
C PRO A 600 40.46 23.39 -0.07
N PRO A 601 41.24 24.49 -0.06
CA PRO A 601 41.38 25.40 1.08
C PRO A 601 40.12 26.26 1.26
N PRO A 602 39.82 26.75 2.49
CA PRO A 602 38.66 27.59 2.78
C PRO A 602 38.85 29.00 2.24
N ALA A 603 37.79 29.60 1.69
CA ALA A 603 37.74 30.95 1.17
C ALA A 603 37.89 32.00 2.28
N PRO A 604 38.52 33.17 2.01
CA PRO A 604 38.78 34.21 3.01
C PRO A 604 37.51 35.01 3.36
N ARG A 605 37.36 35.33 4.64
CA ARG A 605 36.37 36.26 5.20
C ARG A 605 36.68 37.68 4.80
N GLY A 606 35.80 38.32 4.01
CA GLY A 606 35.85 39.74 3.72
C GLY A 606 35.00 40.57 4.69
N HIS A 607 35.62 41.65 5.17
CA HIS A 607 35.08 42.60 6.15
C HIS A 607 33.88 43.41 5.60
N ARG A 608 32.97 43.74 6.54
CA ARG A 608 31.93 44.77 6.44
C ARG A 608 32.49 46.16 6.20
N ALA A 609 31.90 46.94 5.30
CA ALA A 609 31.79 48.38 5.45
C ALA A 609 30.48 48.88 4.82
N ALA A 610 29.85 49.77 5.61
CA ALA A 610 28.58 50.41 5.33
C ALA A 610 28.73 51.66 4.42
N ALA A 611 27.72 52.03 3.66
CA ALA A 611 27.09 53.34 3.58
C ALA A 611 26.33 53.52 2.27
N ALA A 612 25.04 53.74 2.37
CA ALA A 612 24.28 54.95 2.04
C ALA A 612 24.35 55.49 0.58
N GLY A 613 23.15 55.62 -0.01
CA GLY A 613 22.95 56.61 -1.07
C GLY A 613 21.93 56.21 -2.17
N LYS A 614 20.65 56.53 -1.99
CA LYS A 614 19.71 56.87 -3.06
C LYS A 614 19.96 58.32 -3.48
N PRO A 615 19.45 58.90 -4.56
CA PRO A 615 18.38 58.52 -5.51
C PRO A 615 18.49 59.10 -6.97
N ARG A 616 17.41 58.89 -7.73
CA ARG A 616 16.82 59.71 -8.85
C ARG A 616 17.26 59.46 -10.28
N VAL A 617 16.28 59.01 -11.12
CA VAL A 617 15.42 59.71 -12.10
C VAL A 617 16.10 60.32 -13.35
N GLY A 618 15.60 59.94 -14.53
CA GLY A 618 15.81 60.65 -15.80
C GLY A 618 15.58 59.72 -17.01
N THR A 619 14.46 59.63 -17.51
CA THR A 619 13.67 60.03 -18.70
C THR A 619 14.42 60.22 -20.02
N ARG A 620 13.78 59.67 -21.09
CA ARG A 620 13.81 60.06 -22.54
C ARG A 620 15.07 59.63 -23.32
N GLY A 621 14.96 59.13 -24.54
CA GLY A 621 13.98 59.16 -25.61
C GLY A 621 14.69 58.96 -26.93
N GLY A 622 13.97 58.46 -27.93
CA GLY A 622 14.27 58.69 -29.35
C GLY A 622 15.24 57.69 -29.99
N GLY A 623 14.87 56.88 -30.92
CA GLY A 623 14.39 57.18 -32.23
C GLY A 623 15.35 56.64 -33.28
N GLY A 624 14.86 55.95 -34.28
CA GLY A 624 15.47 55.99 -35.62
C GLY A 624 16.07 54.67 -36.14
N THR A 625 15.33 53.88 -36.82
CA THR A 625 15.23 53.67 -38.28
C THR A 625 16.31 52.84 -38.99
N ARG A 626 15.80 51.85 -39.69
CA ARG A 626 16.09 51.40 -41.07
C ARG A 626 17.29 50.50 -41.39
N GLY A 627 16.92 49.45 -42.10
CA GLY A 627 17.57 48.85 -43.27
C GLY A 627 18.11 47.44 -42.96
N GLY A 628 17.77 46.38 -43.58
CA GLY A 628 17.28 46.14 -44.92
C GLY A 628 18.13 45.01 -45.51
N ALA A 629 17.48 44.06 -46.15
CA ALA A 629 18.02 43.17 -47.17
C ALA A 629 18.77 41.92 -46.66
N GLN A 630 18.58 40.70 -47.02
CA GLN A 630 18.00 39.99 -48.16
C GLN A 630 18.38 38.51 -47.97
N GLU A 631 17.42 37.67 -48.29
CA GLU A 631 17.60 36.23 -48.59
C GLU A 631 18.55 35.99 -49.80
N PRO A 632 19.02 34.73 -50.07
CA PRO A 632 18.21 33.86 -50.90
C PRO A 632 18.24 32.36 -50.60
N MET A 633 17.07 31.80 -50.69
CA MET A 633 16.64 30.59 -51.42
C MET A 633 17.69 29.71 -52.07
N ARG A 634 17.54 28.40 -51.87
CA ARG A 634 17.48 27.36 -52.91
C ARG A 634 16.93 26.02 -52.39
N THR A 635 15.78 25.66 -52.91
CA THR A 635 15.16 24.33 -53.11
C THR A 635 15.74 23.67 -54.36
N PRO A 636 15.23 22.50 -54.81
CA PRO A 636 15.17 21.14 -54.25
C PRO A 636 15.78 20.12 -55.24
N CYS A 637 15.82 18.81 -54.92
CA CYS A 637 15.83 17.76 -55.92
C CYS A 637 15.00 16.54 -55.50
N VAL A 638 14.05 16.28 -56.33
CA VAL A 638 13.11 15.20 -56.50
C VAL A 638 13.84 13.97 -57.04
N GLY A 639 13.41 12.78 -56.68
CA GLY A 639 13.76 11.53 -57.32
C GLY A 639 12.83 10.40 -56.86
N VAL A 640 11.90 10.05 -57.71
CA VAL A 640 10.82 9.05 -57.65
C VAL A 640 11.32 7.72 -58.25
N PRO A 641 10.65 6.57 -57.93
CA PRO A 641 11.10 5.17 -58.11
C PRO A 641 10.75 4.56 -59.46
N PRO A 642 11.06 3.29 -59.75
CA PRO A 642 10.10 2.19 -59.79
C PRO A 642 10.68 0.76 -59.74
N PRO A 643 9.96 -0.30 -60.22
CA PRO A 643 8.85 -0.99 -59.60
C PRO A 643 9.03 -2.53 -59.51
N GLY A 644 8.08 -3.19 -58.83
CA GLY A 644 7.44 -4.40 -59.29
C GLY A 644 8.15 -5.76 -59.27
N GLY A 645 7.48 -6.76 -58.78
CA GLY A 645 7.78 -8.15 -59.02
C GLY A 645 7.16 -9.14 -58.07
N ASP A 646 6.03 -9.62 -58.44
CA ASP A 646 5.17 -10.66 -57.90
C ASP A 646 5.81 -11.99 -57.45
N ASN A 647 5.00 -12.70 -56.67
CA ASN A 647 4.77 -14.14 -56.59
C ASN A 647 5.66 -15.00 -55.65
N LYS A 648 5.19 -15.41 -54.58
CA LYS A 648 4.35 -16.61 -54.28
C LYS A 648 4.03 -16.65 -52.81
#